data_f339a5a95ae250e9ff110445a2737a36
#
_entry.id   f339a5a95ae250e9ff110445a2737a36
#
_cell.length_a   1.000
_cell.length_b   1.000
_cell.length_c   1.000
_cell.angle_alpha   90.00
_cell.angle_beta   90.00
_cell.angle_gamma   90.00
#
_symmetry.space_group_name_H-M   'P 1'
#
loop_
_entity.id
_entity.type
_entity.pdbx_description
1 polymer ?
#
loop_
_entity_poly.entity_id
_entity_poly.type
_entity_poly.pdbx_seq_one_letter_code
_entity_poly.pdbx_strand_id
1 'polypeptide(L)'
;MFIKRVYIKLIFFLAILEPLIGSAKSTHKIITDEPKTITISTPKLNMVLNYNNKASVTSLVINGKKVISSADGIYTSIKAGGITYSSLHLKSNPVLIKTADSYKIDGISYGDKDLTINESWTFIKKDKSIKWLIERKLSKQVKVDEAAMPVFNFDDINTWNGAYQGYGGLAWFYLFNEPLCTYGVHTRSSSFWNSKNGIGLNITVDAPGKEVAMKYTRTNENKLAYTVTVSNQEMLPRTDSGTNRRRFIRKATDVWSAFNIPAGKSSQSLTFSYFDYNDKYGRGKLAGINGDQVNAVLSTIARIGVIDSLHFGGNSWHTPYGPVCLHEQYIAQLGLGINDPNYLKGYKSCLDFYRDHAIKPDGRVYPRWAYTNEDAMPGQFNKYGFYEAQWGILMDSNPDFVTNVAELYDMTGDKAWVKTHQLSCEKALDWILKRDSNNNGLVEMMTDNQAQKQSSDWIDIIWASYENAFVNANLYHALVKWADIENQLNNHTKAQYYENFAAKLKTSFNKSTSQGGFWDDENKCYIHWRDKDQTIHGRNMVTPVNFMAIAYDICDDDSRKKLILDNIENQMQKENLFFWPLAMTSYAPGEGKDWQWPFPGYENGDLFLSWGAVGVKAYASYNPALAVKYVKNVLDRYSKDGLAFQRYGRLKQDGLGDDILSGNSLSIVGLYQAIYGVNPLYNRFYLDPHITPELEGTALKYNFRDQRLTVNLDNDSYAVSNQQFKVICNKSFGFNATKNQLSYFNGSNPVASLQITTDKPLTISVSQWSNVKMEWQQTATKPSAKALTYLIKQLKPNANYIVSINGKAVQKVKSDDKGDISITHRISGASEKMSIGYGN
;
A
#
# COMPACT_ATOMS: atom_id res chain seq x y z
N MET A 1 -42.91 -15.82 13.77
CA MET A 1 -43.32 -16.70 12.70
C MET A 1 -42.10 -17.29 12.03
N PHE A 2 -42.04 -18.60 12.00
CA PHE A 2 -40.88 -19.44 11.78
C PHE A 2 -40.03 -19.11 10.53
N ILE A 3 -38.69 -18.98 10.69
CA ILE A 3 -37.74 -19.12 9.61
C ILE A 3 -36.90 -20.37 9.87
N LYS A 4 -37.08 -21.35 8.98
CA LYS A 4 -36.39 -22.63 8.98
C LYS A 4 -34.90 -22.44 8.60
N ARG A 5 -34.02 -22.95 9.46
CA ARG A 5 -32.61 -23.20 9.14
C ARG A 5 -32.52 -24.39 8.17
N VAL A 6 -31.94 -24.18 7.01
CA VAL A 6 -31.54 -25.25 6.10
C VAL A 6 -30.09 -25.61 6.39
N TYR A 7 -29.84 -26.76 6.96
CA TYR A 7 -28.53 -27.39 7.06
C TYR A 7 -28.25 -28.16 5.78
N ILE A 8 -27.25 -27.78 5.03
CA ILE A 8 -26.70 -28.57 3.94
C ILE A 8 -25.71 -29.55 4.56
N LYS A 9 -26.09 -30.83 4.62
CA LYS A 9 -25.18 -31.94 4.93
C LYS A 9 -24.36 -32.26 3.70
N LEU A 10 -23.07 -31.98 3.76
CA LEU A 10 -22.11 -32.52 2.81
C LEU A 10 -21.78 -33.95 3.19
N ILE A 11 -22.26 -34.91 2.37
CA ILE A 11 -21.94 -36.34 2.52
C ILE A 11 -20.56 -36.56 1.90
N PHE A 12 -19.57 -36.85 2.73
CA PHE A 12 -18.29 -37.38 2.28
C PHE A 12 -18.43 -38.88 1.98
N PHE A 13 -18.24 -39.27 0.73
CA PHE A 13 -17.98 -40.66 0.37
C PHE A 13 -16.59 -41.05 0.83
N LEU A 14 -16.49 -41.85 1.88
CA LEU A 14 -15.28 -42.56 2.26
C LEU A 14 -15.10 -43.75 1.32
N ALA A 15 -14.21 -43.62 0.35
CA ALA A 15 -13.67 -44.80 -0.34
C ALA A 15 -12.61 -45.44 0.58
N ILE A 16 -12.93 -46.55 1.17
CA ILE A 16 -11.98 -47.40 1.93
C ILE A 16 -11.07 -48.06 0.88
N LEU A 17 -9.88 -47.52 0.72
CA LEU A 17 -8.75 -48.23 0.14
C LEU A 17 -7.92 -48.75 1.31
N GLU A 18 -7.99 -50.07 1.54
CA GLU A 18 -7.01 -50.73 2.39
C GLU A 18 -5.61 -50.54 1.82
N PRO A 19 -4.66 -49.98 2.59
CA PRO A 19 -3.27 -50.05 2.16
C PRO A 19 -2.72 -51.42 2.53
N LEU A 20 -2.23 -52.11 1.54
CA LEU A 20 -1.26 -53.19 1.69
C LEU A 20 -0.11 -52.69 2.57
N ILE A 21 -0.11 -53.09 3.83
CA ILE A 21 0.94 -52.80 4.76
C ILE A 21 2.13 -53.70 4.39
N GLY A 22 2.92 -53.21 3.45
CA GLY A 22 4.30 -53.60 3.34
C GLY A 22 5.05 -52.92 4.48
N SER A 23 5.34 -53.61 5.53
CA SER A 23 6.17 -53.14 6.64
C SER A 23 7.63 -52.93 6.18
N ALA A 24 7.89 -51.80 5.55
CA ALA A 24 9.23 -51.27 5.49
C ALA A 24 9.60 -50.84 6.91
N LYS A 25 10.36 -51.69 7.62
CA LYS A 25 11.05 -51.29 8.86
C LYS A 25 11.94 -50.10 8.53
N SER A 26 11.45 -48.89 8.79
CA SER A 26 12.29 -47.67 8.88
C SER A 26 13.35 -47.92 9.96
N THR A 27 14.55 -48.26 9.55
CA THR A 27 15.69 -48.38 10.45
C THR A 27 16.02 -47.00 11.02
N HIS A 28 15.50 -46.69 12.17
CA HIS A 28 15.91 -45.51 12.93
C HIS A 28 17.34 -45.75 13.47
N LYS A 29 18.31 -45.03 12.91
CA LYS A 29 19.69 -45.09 13.43
C LYS A 29 19.80 -44.09 14.58
N ILE A 30 19.91 -44.57 15.84
CA ILE A 30 20.28 -43.75 16.98
C ILE A 30 21.80 -43.58 16.94
N ILE A 31 22.28 -42.34 16.83
CA ILE A 31 23.70 -42.00 16.75
C ILE A 31 24.11 -41.48 18.13
N THR A 32 24.92 -42.21 18.86
CA THR A 32 25.33 -41.90 20.24
C THR A 32 26.74 -41.30 20.38
N ASP A 33 27.62 -41.41 19.38
CA ASP A 33 29.05 -41.06 19.48
C ASP A 33 29.56 -40.00 18.47
N GLU A 34 28.68 -39.24 17.75
CA GLU A 34 29.12 -38.15 16.89
C GLU A 34 29.15 -36.81 17.64
N PRO A 35 29.91 -35.81 17.11
CA PRO A 35 29.89 -34.47 17.66
C PRO A 35 28.44 -33.99 17.75
N LYS A 36 28.00 -33.55 18.94
CA LYS A 36 26.60 -33.15 19.22
C LYS A 36 26.20 -31.84 18.48
N THR A 37 26.56 -31.77 17.21
CA THR A 37 26.22 -30.74 16.27
C THR A 37 25.76 -31.39 14.97
N ILE A 38 24.76 -30.81 14.33
CA ILE A 38 24.32 -31.19 12.96
C ILE A 38 24.16 -29.96 12.06
N THR A 39 24.38 -30.19 10.78
CA THR A 39 24.11 -29.22 9.75
C THR A 39 22.88 -29.63 8.95
N ILE A 40 21.91 -28.69 8.84
CA ILE A 40 20.68 -28.86 8.09
C ILE A 40 20.74 -27.90 6.92
N SER A 41 20.87 -28.43 5.70
CA SER A 41 21.14 -27.62 4.51
C SER A 41 20.09 -27.80 3.44
N THR A 42 19.76 -26.70 2.77
CA THR A 42 19.08 -26.59 1.49
C THR A 42 19.97 -25.80 0.53
N PRO A 43 19.67 -25.69 -0.77
CA PRO A 43 20.49 -24.86 -1.67
C PRO A 43 20.66 -23.40 -1.24
N LYS A 44 19.76 -22.87 -0.40
CA LYS A 44 19.75 -21.45 -0.02
C LYS A 44 19.85 -21.18 1.50
N LEU A 45 19.59 -22.19 2.30
CA LEU A 45 19.61 -22.08 3.77
C LEU A 45 20.51 -23.15 4.36
N ASN A 46 21.36 -22.74 5.32
CA ASN A 46 22.21 -23.65 6.06
C ASN A 46 22.12 -23.30 7.54
N MET A 47 21.70 -24.26 8.38
CA MET A 47 21.59 -24.14 9.83
C MET A 47 22.53 -25.12 10.51
N VAL A 48 23.28 -24.66 11.52
CA VAL A 48 24.06 -25.52 12.41
C VAL A 48 23.38 -25.57 13.78
N LEU A 49 22.92 -26.72 14.17
CA LEU A 49 22.30 -26.98 15.46
C LEU A 49 23.33 -27.62 16.39
N ASN A 50 23.47 -27.07 17.59
CA ASN A 50 24.22 -27.66 18.69
C ASN A 50 23.23 -28.23 19.72
N TYR A 51 23.43 -29.48 20.14
CA TYR A 51 22.60 -30.15 21.12
C TYR A 51 23.48 -30.82 22.26
N ASN A 52 24.65 -30.24 22.53
CA ASN A 52 25.54 -30.63 23.65
C ASN A 52 25.33 -29.70 24.84
N ASN A 53 24.74 -30.20 25.93
CA ASN A 53 24.35 -29.45 27.14
C ASN A 53 23.44 -28.23 26.88
N LYS A 54 23.10 -27.98 25.66
CA LYS A 54 22.13 -26.96 25.17
C LYS A 54 21.47 -27.44 23.90
N ALA A 55 20.35 -26.85 23.57
CA ALA A 55 19.76 -26.98 22.25
C ALA A 55 19.57 -25.57 21.64
N SER A 56 20.34 -25.27 20.59
CA SER A 56 20.27 -23.99 19.89
C SER A 56 20.79 -24.10 18.46
N VAL A 57 20.19 -23.33 17.55
CA VAL A 57 20.76 -23.13 16.20
C VAL A 57 21.82 -22.06 16.29
N THR A 58 23.09 -22.47 16.35
CA THR A 58 24.24 -21.57 16.58
C THR A 58 24.72 -20.85 15.31
N SER A 59 24.26 -21.28 14.14
CA SER A 59 24.57 -20.62 12.88
C SER A 59 23.39 -20.71 11.92
N LEU A 60 23.09 -19.59 11.29
CA LEU A 60 22.18 -19.50 10.16
C LEU A 60 22.88 -18.76 9.02
N VAL A 61 22.99 -19.42 7.87
CA VAL A 61 23.53 -18.86 6.64
C VAL A 61 22.43 -18.84 5.59
N ILE A 62 22.25 -17.70 4.92
CA ILE A 62 21.24 -17.49 3.90
C ILE A 62 21.94 -17.08 2.61
N ASN A 63 21.81 -17.89 1.55
CA ASN A 63 22.46 -17.65 0.25
C ASN A 63 23.95 -17.29 0.40
N GLY A 64 24.68 -18.03 1.24
CA GLY A 64 26.10 -17.81 1.50
C GLY A 64 26.43 -16.70 2.50
N LYS A 65 25.44 -15.93 2.97
CA LYS A 65 25.64 -14.88 3.97
C LYS A 65 25.25 -15.36 5.37
N LYS A 66 26.17 -15.22 6.31
CA LYS A 66 25.96 -15.59 7.72
C LYS A 66 25.14 -14.50 8.40
N VAL A 67 24.02 -14.86 8.99
CA VAL A 67 23.09 -13.92 9.65
C VAL A 67 22.96 -14.19 11.15
N ILE A 68 23.28 -15.41 11.59
CA ILE A 68 23.43 -15.77 13.01
C ILE A 68 24.74 -16.57 13.13
N SER A 69 25.55 -16.22 14.14
CA SER A 69 26.81 -16.89 14.45
C SER A 69 27.11 -16.94 15.94
N SER A 70 26.16 -16.61 16.79
CA SER A 70 26.34 -16.58 18.22
C SER A 70 26.19 -17.96 18.87
N ALA A 71 26.84 -18.15 20.02
CA ALA A 71 26.73 -19.37 20.78
C ALA A 71 25.30 -19.67 21.26
N ASP A 72 24.50 -18.63 21.49
CA ASP A 72 23.10 -18.76 21.90
C ASP A 72 22.18 -18.92 20.68
N GLY A 73 22.42 -18.16 19.61
CA GLY A 73 21.75 -18.29 18.31
C GLY A 73 20.23 -18.26 18.39
N ILE A 74 19.58 -19.35 17.94
CA ILE A 74 18.12 -19.48 18.00
C ILE A 74 17.78 -20.57 19.02
N TYR A 75 16.94 -20.22 19.98
CA TYR A 75 16.60 -21.12 21.11
C TYR A 75 15.15 -20.91 21.57
N THR A 76 14.61 -21.81 22.36
CA THR A 76 13.29 -21.71 22.99
C THR A 76 13.39 -21.31 24.45
N SER A 77 12.37 -20.62 24.96
CA SER A 77 12.33 -20.23 26.38
C SER A 77 10.90 -20.08 26.92
N ILE A 78 10.80 -20.09 28.24
CA ILE A 78 9.65 -19.68 29.03
C ILE A 78 10.14 -18.72 30.11
N LYS A 79 9.51 -17.58 30.23
CA LYS A 79 9.69 -16.63 31.32
C LYS A 79 8.48 -16.71 32.24
N ALA A 80 8.72 -16.97 33.52
CA ALA A 80 7.67 -17.11 34.52
C ALA A 80 8.16 -16.59 35.88
N GLY A 81 7.42 -15.68 36.51
CA GLY A 81 7.77 -15.09 37.79
C GLY A 81 9.14 -14.40 37.79
N GLY A 82 9.55 -13.79 36.73
CA GLY A 82 10.85 -13.15 36.56
C GLY A 82 12.02 -14.12 36.22
N ILE A 83 11.81 -15.42 36.25
CA ILE A 83 12.84 -16.44 35.92
C ILE A 83 12.69 -16.84 34.44
N THR A 84 13.81 -16.92 33.72
CA THR A 84 13.85 -17.39 32.32
C THR A 84 14.43 -18.80 32.29
N TYR A 85 13.63 -19.77 31.89
CA TYR A 85 14.00 -21.12 31.55
C TYR A 85 14.21 -21.24 30.05
N SER A 86 15.30 -21.83 29.61
CA SER A 86 15.61 -21.93 28.20
C SER A 86 16.30 -23.22 27.79
N SER A 87 16.20 -23.57 26.54
CA SER A 87 16.92 -24.70 25.93
C SER A 87 18.43 -24.47 25.84
N LEU A 88 18.95 -23.35 26.32
CA LEU A 88 20.39 -23.09 26.48
C LEU A 88 20.99 -23.81 27.70
N HIS A 89 20.18 -24.27 28.67
CA HIS A 89 20.59 -24.91 29.89
C HIS A 89 19.81 -26.21 30.10
N LEU A 90 20.32 -27.31 29.56
CA LEU A 90 19.65 -28.60 29.59
C LEU A 90 19.99 -29.41 30.87
N LYS A 91 19.01 -30.16 31.36
CA LYS A 91 19.17 -31.13 32.45
C LYS A 91 19.93 -32.40 32.01
N SER A 92 19.81 -32.75 30.73
CA SER A 92 20.45 -33.88 30.08
C SER A 92 20.61 -33.63 28.58
N ASN A 93 21.58 -34.33 28.00
CA ASN A 93 21.79 -34.26 26.56
C ASN A 93 20.68 -34.98 25.81
N PRO A 94 20.04 -34.33 24.82
CA PRO A 94 19.05 -34.95 23.96
C PRO A 94 19.67 -35.92 22.96
N VAL A 95 18.82 -36.70 22.29
CA VAL A 95 19.24 -37.65 21.27
C VAL A 95 18.84 -37.16 19.86
N LEU A 96 19.68 -37.46 18.88
CA LEU A 96 19.40 -37.19 17.46
C LEU A 96 18.78 -38.44 16.82
N ILE A 97 17.65 -38.26 16.19
CA ILE A 97 16.98 -39.24 15.33
C ILE A 97 16.96 -38.69 13.91
N LYS A 98 17.62 -39.38 12.98
CA LYS A 98 17.76 -38.97 11.61
C LYS A 98 16.95 -39.89 10.68
N THR A 99 16.18 -39.29 9.78
CA THR A 99 15.52 -39.97 8.67
C THR A 99 16.04 -39.43 7.34
N ALA A 100 15.51 -39.92 6.21
CA ALA A 100 15.91 -39.42 4.89
C ALA A 100 15.69 -37.90 4.75
N ASP A 101 14.54 -37.41 5.24
CA ASP A 101 14.08 -36.03 5.00
C ASP A 101 14.00 -35.16 6.25
N SER A 102 14.32 -35.71 7.43
CA SER A 102 14.18 -34.99 8.69
C SER A 102 15.29 -35.29 9.70
N TYR A 103 15.44 -34.34 10.63
CA TYR A 103 16.27 -34.42 11.79
C TYR A 103 15.44 -34.12 13.04
N LYS A 104 15.29 -35.05 13.96
CA LYS A 104 14.58 -34.86 15.21
C LYS A 104 15.58 -34.87 16.37
N ILE A 105 15.58 -33.81 17.18
CA ILE A 105 16.24 -33.75 18.47
C ILE A 105 15.19 -34.04 19.54
N ASP A 106 15.30 -35.15 20.20
CA ASP A 106 14.34 -35.64 21.19
C ASP A 106 14.92 -35.62 22.59
N GLY A 107 14.09 -35.31 23.58
CA GLY A 107 14.55 -35.27 24.99
C GLY A 107 15.21 -33.94 25.40
N ILE A 108 14.91 -32.82 24.72
CA ILE A 108 15.33 -31.51 25.20
C ILE A 108 14.60 -31.20 26.50
N SER A 109 15.31 -31.22 27.63
CA SER A 109 14.73 -31.04 28.97
C SER A 109 15.43 -29.92 29.72
N TYR A 110 14.67 -28.96 30.23
CA TYR A 110 15.17 -27.82 31.00
C TYR A 110 14.13 -27.36 32.05
N GLY A 111 14.50 -26.37 32.88
CA GLY A 111 13.69 -25.91 34.01
C GLY A 111 14.34 -26.23 35.36
N ASP A 112 13.57 -26.16 36.44
CA ASP A 112 14.03 -26.40 37.80
C ASP A 112 13.31 -27.60 38.45
N LYS A 113 13.36 -27.68 39.77
CA LYS A 113 12.68 -28.72 40.56
C LYS A 113 11.15 -28.60 40.51
N ASP A 114 10.66 -27.38 40.34
CA ASP A 114 9.22 -27.06 40.36
C ASP A 114 8.59 -27.09 38.98
N LEU A 115 9.31 -26.71 37.94
CA LEU A 115 8.82 -26.68 36.56
C LEU A 115 9.79 -27.43 35.64
N THR A 116 9.33 -28.52 35.05
CA THR A 116 10.08 -29.23 34.00
C THR A 116 9.42 -28.97 32.64
N ILE A 117 10.22 -28.54 31.65
CA ILE A 117 9.85 -28.28 30.28
C ILE A 117 10.59 -29.31 29.43
N ASN A 118 9.83 -30.14 28.72
CA ASN A 118 10.38 -31.10 27.77
C ASN A 118 9.99 -30.72 26.38
N GLU A 119 10.94 -30.75 25.44
CA GLU A 119 10.70 -30.46 24.05
C GLU A 119 11.25 -31.53 23.10
N SER A 120 10.69 -31.62 21.94
CA SER A 120 11.33 -32.23 20.77
C SER A 120 11.28 -31.27 19.60
N TRP A 121 12.36 -31.19 18.83
CA TRP A 121 12.50 -30.35 17.67
C TRP A 121 12.66 -31.22 16.42
N THR A 122 11.79 -31.06 15.44
CA THR A 122 11.88 -31.78 14.17
C THR A 122 12.10 -30.78 13.05
N PHE A 123 13.19 -30.94 12.31
CA PHE A 123 13.53 -30.14 11.15
C PHE A 123 13.28 -30.96 9.88
N ILE A 124 12.46 -30.44 8.97
CA ILE A 124 12.13 -31.07 7.68
C ILE A 124 12.64 -30.17 6.56
N LYS A 125 13.46 -30.72 5.68
CA LYS A 125 14.01 -30.01 4.53
C LYS A 125 13.03 -30.01 3.35
N LYS A 126 12.92 -28.89 2.67
CA LYS A 126 12.29 -28.72 1.36
C LYS A 126 13.21 -27.84 0.50
N ASP A 127 13.03 -27.80 -0.82
CA ASP A 127 13.95 -27.13 -1.78
C ASP A 127 14.54 -25.80 -1.31
N LYS A 128 13.71 -24.82 -0.99
CA LYS A 128 14.14 -23.45 -0.60
C LYS A 128 13.75 -23.11 0.83
N SER A 129 13.30 -24.09 1.62
CA SER A 129 12.78 -23.86 2.97
C SER A 129 13.15 -24.97 3.94
N ILE A 130 13.12 -24.62 5.20
CA ILE A 130 13.26 -25.54 6.33
C ILE A 130 12.04 -25.34 7.22
N LYS A 131 11.29 -26.41 7.47
CA LYS A 131 10.21 -26.40 8.47
C LYS A 131 10.76 -26.93 9.79
N TRP A 132 10.56 -26.19 10.87
CA TRP A 132 10.92 -26.56 12.23
C TRP A 132 9.64 -26.74 13.06
N LEU A 133 9.36 -27.98 13.47
CA LEU A 133 8.28 -28.33 14.39
C LEU A 133 8.86 -28.38 15.82
N ILE A 134 8.24 -27.65 16.74
CA ILE A 134 8.55 -27.62 18.16
C ILE A 134 7.35 -28.21 18.91
N GLU A 135 7.56 -29.34 19.56
CA GLU A 135 6.58 -29.92 20.48
C GLU A 135 7.08 -29.65 21.90
N ARG A 136 6.25 -29.05 22.76
CA ARG A 136 6.57 -28.66 24.13
C ARG A 136 5.59 -29.31 25.09
N LYS A 137 6.10 -29.90 26.16
CA LYS A 137 5.31 -30.49 27.27
C LYS A 137 5.72 -29.81 28.58
N LEU A 138 4.74 -29.26 29.31
CA LEU A 138 4.91 -28.70 30.64
C LEU A 138 4.50 -29.72 31.68
N SER A 139 5.30 -29.83 32.75
CA SER A 139 5.03 -30.76 33.89
C SER A 139 3.81 -30.34 34.71
N LYS A 140 3.52 -29.02 34.76
CA LYS A 140 2.38 -28.46 35.47
C LYS A 140 1.86 -27.19 34.74
N GLN A 141 0.69 -26.72 35.13
CA GLN A 141 0.21 -25.41 34.76
C GLN A 141 1.16 -24.32 35.25
N VAL A 142 1.45 -23.35 34.44
CA VAL A 142 2.34 -22.22 34.76
C VAL A 142 1.80 -20.90 34.27
N LYS A 143 1.89 -19.87 35.14
CA LYS A 143 1.63 -18.50 34.75
C LYS A 143 2.90 -17.94 34.10
N VAL A 144 2.84 -17.62 32.85
CA VAL A 144 4.00 -17.18 32.06
C VAL A 144 3.92 -15.68 31.74
N ASP A 145 5.07 -15.02 31.78
CA ASP A 145 5.27 -13.68 31.28
C ASP A 145 5.54 -13.72 29.76
N GLU A 146 6.22 -14.78 29.30
CA GLU A 146 6.51 -15.03 27.87
C GLU A 146 6.73 -16.52 27.61
N ALA A 147 6.27 -17.02 26.49
CA ALA A 147 6.48 -18.40 26.04
C ALA A 147 7.05 -18.40 24.62
N ALA A 148 8.35 -18.18 24.48
CA ALA A 148 9.04 -18.07 23.21
C ALA A 148 9.26 -19.44 22.54
N MET A 149 8.89 -19.49 21.24
CA MET A 149 9.07 -20.64 20.39
C MET A 149 9.36 -20.19 18.93
N PRO A 150 10.55 -19.71 18.59
CA PRO A 150 11.75 -19.46 19.39
C PRO A 150 12.09 -17.98 19.64
N VAL A 151 13.26 -17.74 20.28
CA VAL A 151 13.99 -16.48 20.24
C VAL A 151 15.11 -16.59 19.20
N PHE A 152 15.26 -15.61 18.33
CA PHE A 152 16.40 -15.40 17.45
C PHE A 152 17.29 -14.33 18.06
N ASN A 153 18.54 -14.65 18.30
CA ASN A 153 19.51 -13.73 18.89
C ASN A 153 20.53 -13.33 17.81
N PHE A 154 20.27 -12.21 17.14
CA PHE A 154 21.18 -11.69 16.13
C PHE A 154 22.37 -10.99 16.77
N ASP A 155 23.57 -11.32 16.32
CA ASP A 155 24.80 -10.77 16.88
C ASP A 155 25.00 -9.30 16.57
N ASP A 156 24.46 -8.84 15.43
CA ASP A 156 24.60 -7.49 14.93
C ASP A 156 23.24 -6.94 14.53
N ILE A 157 22.88 -5.77 15.03
CA ILE A 157 21.66 -5.06 14.68
C ILE A 157 21.59 -4.76 13.16
N ASN A 158 22.76 -4.61 12.50
CA ASN A 158 22.89 -4.38 11.07
C ASN A 158 22.73 -5.65 10.21
N THR A 159 22.46 -6.82 10.80
CA THR A 159 22.17 -8.06 10.05
C THR A 159 21.05 -7.81 9.04
N TRP A 160 20.07 -7.02 9.41
CA TRP A 160 18.93 -6.62 8.59
C TRP A 160 18.84 -5.09 8.48
N ASN A 161 18.28 -4.59 7.38
CA ASN A 161 17.99 -3.18 7.22
C ASN A 161 16.52 -2.91 6.84
N GLY A 162 15.68 -3.93 6.90
CA GLY A 162 14.25 -3.80 6.75
C GLY A 162 13.51 -5.07 7.17
N ALA A 163 12.25 -4.90 7.54
CA ALA A 163 11.36 -5.99 7.86
C ALA A 163 9.90 -5.66 7.57
N TYR A 164 9.11 -6.73 7.46
CA TYR A 164 7.69 -6.69 7.19
C TYR A 164 7.00 -7.72 8.07
N GLN A 165 6.00 -7.30 8.84
CA GLN A 165 5.28 -8.15 9.78
C GLN A 165 3.84 -8.35 9.33
N GLY A 166 3.50 -9.54 8.90
CA GLY A 166 2.19 -9.81 8.31
C GLY A 166 1.99 -8.99 7.05
N TYR A 167 1.19 -7.95 7.13
CA TYR A 167 0.94 -6.99 6.04
C TYR A 167 1.56 -5.61 6.28
N GLY A 168 2.16 -5.38 7.45
CA GLY A 168 2.74 -4.10 7.83
C GLY A 168 4.26 -4.02 7.71
N GLY A 169 4.77 -2.88 7.26
CA GLY A 169 6.18 -2.56 7.32
C GLY A 169 6.63 -2.19 8.72
N LEU A 170 7.93 -2.26 8.97
CA LEU A 170 8.54 -1.81 10.21
C LEU A 170 9.38 -0.56 9.96
N ALA A 171 9.19 0.47 10.76
CA ALA A 171 10.05 1.65 10.77
C ALA A 171 11.42 1.26 11.36
N TRP A 172 12.26 0.66 10.54
CA TRP A 172 13.52 0.06 10.97
C TRP A 172 14.46 1.08 11.63
N PHE A 173 14.46 2.31 11.11
CA PHE A 173 15.26 3.39 11.66
C PHE A 173 14.95 3.66 13.13
N TYR A 174 13.71 3.55 13.55
CA TYR A 174 13.29 3.78 14.91
C TYR A 174 13.94 2.80 15.89
N LEU A 175 14.15 1.53 15.49
CA LEU A 175 14.86 0.53 16.29
C LEU A 175 16.31 0.94 16.58
N PHE A 176 16.94 1.68 15.68
CA PHE A 176 18.33 2.12 15.85
C PHE A 176 18.46 3.30 16.82
N ASN A 177 17.47 4.16 16.92
CA ASN A 177 17.54 5.38 17.72
C ASN A 177 16.93 5.23 19.11
N GLU A 178 16.06 4.23 19.31
CA GLU A 178 15.43 3.94 20.60
C GLU A 178 16.24 2.89 21.36
N PRO A 179 16.98 3.26 22.42
CA PRO A 179 17.70 2.28 23.21
C PRO A 179 16.73 1.37 23.98
N LEU A 180 17.06 0.06 24.03
CA LEU A 180 16.31 -0.94 24.78
C LEU A 180 14.80 -0.97 24.46
N CYS A 181 14.44 -0.73 23.23
CA CYS A 181 13.05 -0.74 22.78
C CYS A 181 12.54 -2.15 22.42
N THR A 182 11.23 -2.33 22.53
CA THR A 182 10.53 -3.51 22.01
C THR A 182 9.40 -3.08 21.09
N TYR A 183 9.38 -3.66 19.88
CA TYR A 183 8.28 -3.53 18.94
C TYR A 183 7.71 -4.88 18.61
N GLY A 184 6.41 -5.01 18.57
CA GLY A 184 5.78 -6.28 18.27
C GLY A 184 4.39 -6.12 17.71
N VAL A 185 3.93 -7.20 17.09
CA VAL A 185 2.58 -7.27 16.49
C VAL A 185 2.06 -8.70 16.55
N HIS A 186 0.75 -8.85 16.72
CA HIS A 186 0.09 -10.13 16.53
C HIS A 186 0.03 -10.46 15.05
N THR A 187 0.87 -11.39 14.64
CA THR A 187 0.97 -11.85 13.25
C THR A 187 1.56 -13.25 13.20
N ARG A 188 1.32 -13.97 12.09
CA ARG A 188 1.86 -15.30 11.84
C ARG A 188 2.95 -15.31 10.79
N SER A 189 3.36 -14.15 10.30
CA SER A 189 4.41 -14.05 9.28
C SER A 189 5.28 -12.81 9.49
N SER A 190 6.57 -12.98 9.22
CA SER A 190 7.54 -11.89 9.15
C SER A 190 8.50 -12.13 8.00
N SER A 191 8.90 -11.07 7.35
CA SER A 191 9.96 -11.06 6.35
C SER A 191 11.04 -10.10 6.79
N PHE A 192 12.30 -10.52 6.66
CA PHE A 192 13.48 -9.71 6.92
C PHE A 192 14.30 -9.62 5.65
N TRP A 193 14.99 -8.52 5.44
CA TRP A 193 15.93 -8.39 4.33
C TRP A 193 17.11 -7.50 4.66
N ASN A 194 18.15 -7.70 3.89
CA ASN A 194 19.25 -6.77 3.78
C ASN A 194 19.43 -6.41 2.31
N SER A 195 19.07 -5.18 1.95
CA SER A 195 19.09 -4.69 0.58
C SER A 195 20.51 -4.61 0.00
N LYS A 196 21.54 -4.36 0.84
CA LYS A 196 22.94 -4.24 0.40
C LYS A 196 23.51 -5.54 -0.15
N ASN A 197 23.09 -6.69 0.37
CA ASN A 197 23.56 -8.00 -0.07
C ASN A 197 22.47 -8.85 -0.75
N GLY A 198 21.28 -8.29 -0.94
CA GLY A 198 20.17 -8.91 -1.67
C GLY A 198 19.48 -10.08 -0.97
N ILE A 199 19.81 -10.37 0.27
CA ILE A 199 19.22 -11.52 0.97
C ILE A 199 17.88 -11.18 1.64
N GLY A 200 16.98 -12.16 1.65
CA GLY A 200 15.71 -12.12 2.39
C GLY A 200 15.38 -13.44 3.06
N LEU A 201 14.76 -13.35 4.23
CA LEU A 201 14.24 -14.46 5.00
C LEU A 201 12.77 -14.23 5.32
N ASN A 202 11.92 -15.19 4.95
CA ASN A 202 10.53 -15.20 5.35
C ASN A 202 10.33 -16.28 6.41
N ILE A 203 9.65 -15.92 7.51
CA ILE A 203 9.27 -16.81 8.60
C ILE A 203 7.76 -16.82 8.70
N THR A 204 7.17 -18.01 8.55
CA THR A 204 5.73 -18.21 8.78
C THR A 204 5.52 -19.17 9.94
N VAL A 205 4.48 -18.94 10.73
CA VAL A 205 4.16 -19.71 11.94
C VAL A 205 2.80 -20.36 11.78
N ASP A 206 2.77 -21.65 12.06
CA ASP A 206 1.55 -22.43 12.21
C ASP A 206 1.44 -22.88 13.68
N ALA A 207 0.44 -22.33 14.38
CA ALA A 207 0.15 -22.60 15.78
C ALA A 207 -1.37 -22.71 15.95
N PRO A 208 -1.97 -23.88 15.64
CA PRO A 208 -3.42 -24.07 15.67
C PRO A 208 -4.01 -23.74 17.04
N GLY A 209 -5.11 -22.97 17.04
CA GLY A 209 -5.84 -22.62 18.26
C GLY A 209 -5.10 -21.70 19.23
N LYS A 210 -4.02 -21.04 18.80
CA LYS A 210 -3.25 -20.11 19.63
C LYS A 210 -3.05 -18.78 18.94
N GLU A 211 -3.08 -17.71 19.73
CA GLU A 211 -2.61 -16.41 19.26
C GLU A 211 -1.08 -16.37 19.32
N VAL A 212 -0.50 -15.75 18.30
CA VAL A 212 0.95 -15.62 18.13
C VAL A 212 1.31 -14.15 17.97
N ALA A 213 2.40 -13.75 18.59
CA ALA A 213 2.99 -12.46 18.36
C ALA A 213 4.47 -12.59 18.00
N MET A 214 4.94 -11.62 17.23
CA MET A 214 6.32 -11.48 16.82
C MET A 214 6.86 -10.16 17.33
N LYS A 215 7.99 -10.20 18.03
CA LYS A 215 8.59 -9.04 18.68
C LYS A 215 10.02 -8.84 18.23
N TYR A 216 10.39 -7.57 18.03
CA TYR A 216 11.76 -7.11 17.90
C TYR A 216 12.17 -6.43 19.20
N THR A 217 13.26 -6.85 19.81
CA THR A 217 13.79 -6.25 21.04
C THR A 217 15.25 -5.90 20.82
N ARG A 218 15.58 -4.63 20.95
CA ARG A 218 16.96 -4.19 21.02
C ARG A 218 17.48 -4.46 22.44
N THR A 219 18.36 -5.43 22.57
CA THR A 219 18.84 -5.90 23.86
C THR A 219 20.03 -5.11 24.39
N ASN A 220 20.83 -4.55 23.49
CA ASN A 220 21.88 -3.57 23.77
C ASN A 220 22.17 -2.79 22.49
N GLU A 221 23.18 -1.90 22.50
CA GLU A 221 23.48 -1.01 21.38
C GLU A 221 23.64 -1.72 20.04
N ASN A 222 24.21 -2.93 20.04
CA ASN A 222 24.54 -3.66 18.81
C ASN A 222 23.75 -4.95 18.62
N LYS A 223 22.88 -5.36 19.54
CA LYS A 223 22.18 -6.64 19.48
C LYS A 223 20.68 -6.49 19.33
N LEU A 224 20.12 -7.35 18.51
CA LEU A 224 18.69 -7.44 18.25
C LEU A 224 18.20 -8.86 18.49
N ALA A 225 17.19 -9.02 19.34
CA ALA A 225 16.44 -10.26 19.46
C ALA A 225 15.12 -10.16 18.69
N TYR A 226 14.77 -11.24 18.01
CA TYR A 226 13.46 -11.44 17.41
C TYR A 226 12.80 -12.65 18.07
N THR A 227 11.61 -12.46 18.62
CA THR A 227 10.91 -13.49 19.38
C THR A 227 9.59 -13.83 18.75
N VAL A 228 9.35 -15.11 18.48
CA VAL A 228 8.03 -15.65 18.19
C VAL A 228 7.47 -16.22 19.50
N THR A 229 6.37 -15.67 19.98
CA THR A 229 5.79 -16.06 21.26
C THR A 229 4.30 -16.32 21.17
N VAL A 230 3.80 -17.23 22.01
CA VAL A 230 2.36 -17.40 22.23
C VAL A 230 1.84 -16.20 23.00
N SER A 231 0.65 -15.74 22.67
CA SER A 231 -0.03 -14.62 23.32
C SER A 231 -1.42 -15.00 23.80
N ASN A 232 -1.92 -14.32 24.81
CA ASN A 232 -3.29 -14.44 25.29
C ASN A 232 -4.19 -13.28 24.79
N GLN A 233 -3.66 -12.40 23.98
CA GLN A 233 -4.42 -11.25 23.50
C GLN A 233 -5.04 -11.57 22.13
N GLU A 234 -6.34 -11.47 22.06
CA GLU A 234 -7.08 -11.51 20.82
C GLU A 234 -7.13 -10.13 20.18
N MET A 235 -7.09 -10.08 18.86
CA MET A 235 -7.25 -8.85 18.10
C MET A 235 -8.73 -8.69 17.76
N LEU A 236 -9.43 -7.90 18.54
CA LEU A 236 -10.82 -7.55 18.29
C LEU A 236 -10.95 -6.06 18.02
N PRO A 237 -11.86 -5.66 17.11
CA PRO A 237 -12.25 -4.27 17.02
C PRO A 237 -12.82 -3.81 18.34
N ARG A 238 -12.62 -2.55 18.67
CA ARG A 238 -13.15 -1.97 19.88
C ARG A 238 -14.66 -1.76 19.75
N THR A 239 -15.37 -2.06 20.81
CA THR A 239 -16.79 -1.74 21.00
C THR A 239 -16.95 -0.72 22.12
N ASP A 240 -18.11 -0.09 22.26
CA ASP A 240 -18.44 0.85 23.33
C ASP A 240 -18.20 0.29 24.76
N SER A 241 -18.08 -1.01 24.90
CA SER A 241 -17.79 -1.68 26.17
C SER A 241 -16.35 -1.53 26.66
N GLY A 242 -15.50 -0.83 25.95
CA GLY A 242 -14.22 -0.34 26.47
C GLY A 242 -13.09 -1.36 26.61
N THR A 243 -13.17 -2.50 25.97
CA THR A 243 -12.06 -3.47 26.01
C THR A 243 -10.93 -3.01 25.08
N ASN A 244 -9.92 -2.40 25.66
CA ASN A 244 -8.77 -1.89 24.94
C ASN A 244 -7.78 -3.04 24.65
N ARG A 245 -7.76 -3.54 23.42
CA ARG A 245 -6.80 -4.57 22.99
C ARG A 245 -5.85 -3.96 21.98
N ARG A 246 -4.63 -3.70 22.43
CA ARG A 246 -3.57 -3.16 21.59
C ARG A 246 -3.00 -4.25 20.69
N ARG A 247 -2.95 -3.99 19.41
CA ARG A 247 -2.30 -4.86 18.43
C ARG A 247 -0.78 -4.75 18.50
N PHE A 248 -0.28 -3.57 18.84
CA PHE A 248 1.13 -3.25 18.83
C PHE A 248 1.71 -3.22 20.24
N ILE A 249 2.96 -3.67 20.35
CA ILE A 249 3.81 -3.48 21.51
C ILE A 249 4.82 -2.41 21.14
N ARG A 250 4.79 -1.29 21.85
CA ARG A 250 5.59 -0.10 21.51
C ARG A 250 6.90 -0.03 22.28
N LYS A 251 6.87 -0.33 23.59
CA LYS A 251 8.02 -0.19 24.48
C LYS A 251 8.28 -1.47 25.23
N ALA A 252 9.50 -1.64 25.74
CA ALA A 252 9.84 -2.78 26.58
C ALA A 252 8.96 -2.87 27.85
N THR A 253 8.38 -1.73 28.27
CA THR A 253 7.42 -1.64 29.36
C THR A 253 5.98 -1.98 28.97
N ASP A 254 5.66 -2.03 27.68
CA ASP A 254 4.35 -2.46 27.18
C ASP A 254 4.29 -3.99 27.20
N VAL A 255 4.13 -4.53 28.40
CA VAL A 255 4.08 -5.99 28.62
C VAL A 255 2.68 -6.53 28.40
N TRP A 256 2.60 -7.69 27.77
CA TRP A 256 1.38 -8.47 27.79
C TRP A 256 1.16 -8.99 29.21
N SER A 257 -0.12 -9.02 29.61
CA SER A 257 -0.47 -9.60 30.91
C SER A 257 -0.01 -11.06 30.96
N ALA A 258 0.62 -11.43 32.05
CA ALA A 258 0.98 -12.82 32.32
C ALA A 258 -0.28 -13.70 32.26
N PHE A 259 -0.19 -14.87 31.63
CA PHE A 259 -1.30 -15.78 31.42
C PHE A 259 -0.94 -17.23 31.75
N ASN A 260 -1.95 -18.05 32.02
CA ASN A 260 -1.75 -19.44 32.36
C ASN A 260 -1.64 -20.31 31.10
N ILE A 261 -0.57 -21.11 31.04
CA ILE A 261 -0.47 -22.22 30.09
C ILE A 261 -0.74 -23.51 30.86
N PRO A 262 -1.70 -24.36 30.39
CA PRO A 262 -2.00 -25.60 31.09
C PRO A 262 -0.82 -26.61 31.04
N ALA A 263 -0.78 -27.55 31.96
CA ALA A 263 0.08 -28.72 31.85
C ALA A 263 -0.24 -29.51 30.58
N GLY A 264 0.76 -30.24 30.10
CA GLY A 264 0.56 -31.12 28.94
C GLY A 264 1.30 -30.64 27.68
N LYS A 265 0.90 -31.21 26.54
CA LYS A 265 1.58 -31.00 25.25
C LYS A 265 1.03 -29.80 24.49
N SER A 266 1.89 -29.09 23.82
CA SER A 266 1.59 -28.07 22.83
C SER A 266 2.57 -28.16 21.66
N SER A 267 2.13 -27.75 20.47
CA SER A 267 3.01 -27.73 19.29
C SER A 267 2.88 -26.44 18.51
N GLN A 268 3.95 -26.10 17.82
CA GLN A 268 4.03 -24.96 16.89
C GLN A 268 5.06 -25.29 15.81
N SER A 269 4.82 -24.88 14.60
CA SER A 269 5.82 -25.02 13.54
C SER A 269 6.15 -23.69 12.89
N LEU A 270 7.43 -23.53 12.52
CA LEU A 270 7.95 -22.40 11.78
C LEU A 270 8.45 -22.89 10.43
N THR A 271 8.21 -22.11 9.39
CA THR A 271 8.82 -22.35 8.08
C THR A 271 9.71 -21.16 7.73
N PHE A 272 10.99 -21.45 7.49
CA PHE A 272 12.01 -20.52 7.05
C PHE A 272 12.12 -20.65 5.54
N SER A 273 11.97 -19.55 4.81
CA SER A 273 12.08 -19.54 3.35
C SER A 273 12.97 -18.39 2.89
N TYR A 274 13.88 -18.70 1.97
CA TYR A 274 14.69 -17.68 1.30
C TYR A 274 13.89 -16.95 0.23
N PHE A 275 14.11 -15.65 0.09
CA PHE A 275 13.77 -14.88 -1.09
C PHE A 275 14.92 -13.94 -1.49
N ASP A 276 15.05 -13.65 -2.78
CA ASP A 276 15.93 -12.60 -3.28
C ASP A 276 15.25 -11.24 -3.12
N TYR A 277 15.93 -10.30 -2.45
CA TYR A 277 15.39 -8.96 -2.21
C TYR A 277 15.14 -8.19 -3.50
N ASN A 278 16.09 -8.27 -4.44
CA ASN A 278 16.01 -7.51 -5.68
C ASN A 278 14.92 -8.07 -6.61
N ASP A 279 14.73 -9.40 -6.60
CA ASP A 279 13.63 -10.02 -7.35
C ASP A 279 12.26 -9.61 -6.78
N LYS A 280 12.16 -9.54 -5.45
CA LYS A 280 10.88 -9.24 -4.76
C LYS A 280 10.54 -7.75 -4.74
N TYR A 281 11.53 -6.90 -4.43
CA TYR A 281 11.34 -5.47 -4.20
C TYR A 281 12.02 -4.57 -5.24
N GLY A 282 12.85 -5.12 -6.11
CA GLY A 282 13.57 -4.36 -7.14
C GLY A 282 12.61 -3.71 -8.14
N ARG A 283 12.77 -2.42 -8.37
CA ARG A 283 11.89 -1.59 -9.19
C ARG A 283 12.49 -1.16 -10.51
N GLY A 284 13.63 -1.75 -10.88
CA GLY A 284 14.38 -1.39 -12.08
C GLY A 284 15.45 -0.33 -11.82
N LYS A 285 15.88 0.35 -12.87
CA LYS A 285 16.85 1.44 -12.81
C LYS A 285 16.11 2.79 -12.70
N LEU A 286 16.34 3.51 -11.64
CA LEU A 286 15.79 4.85 -11.41
C LEU A 286 16.91 5.87 -11.66
N ALA A 287 16.98 6.45 -12.87
CA ALA A 287 18.00 7.44 -13.18
C ALA A 287 17.78 8.73 -12.36
N GLY A 288 18.83 9.38 -11.93
CA GLY A 288 18.80 10.64 -11.19
C GLY A 288 18.20 10.60 -9.78
N ILE A 289 17.68 9.44 -9.35
CA ILE A 289 17.06 9.21 -8.04
C ILE A 289 17.76 8.04 -7.34
N ASN A 290 17.87 8.12 -6.02
CA ASN A 290 18.39 7.00 -5.23
C ASN A 290 17.38 5.85 -5.18
N GLY A 291 17.51 4.89 -6.10
CA GLY A 291 16.60 3.75 -6.23
C GLY A 291 16.54 2.84 -5.00
N ASP A 292 17.65 2.70 -4.27
CA ASP A 292 17.69 1.89 -3.05
C ASP A 292 16.85 2.54 -1.94
N GLN A 293 16.88 3.85 -1.82
CA GLN A 293 16.05 4.59 -0.87
C GLN A 293 14.56 4.52 -1.26
N VAL A 294 14.24 4.69 -2.54
CA VAL A 294 12.86 4.51 -3.04
C VAL A 294 12.34 3.10 -2.68
N ASN A 295 13.13 2.07 -2.94
CA ASN A 295 12.78 0.69 -2.58
C ASN A 295 12.59 0.53 -1.07
N ALA A 296 13.47 1.12 -0.27
CA ALA A 296 13.39 1.04 1.19
C ALA A 296 12.12 1.74 1.72
N VAL A 297 11.83 2.96 1.28
CA VAL A 297 10.61 3.70 1.67
C VAL A 297 9.36 2.91 1.33
N LEU A 298 9.24 2.41 0.10
CA LEU A 298 8.05 1.67 -0.36
C LEU A 298 7.92 0.28 0.27
N SER A 299 9.00 -0.30 0.78
CA SER A 299 8.99 -1.60 1.46
C SER A 299 8.81 -1.49 2.97
N THR A 300 9.00 -0.32 3.57
CA THR A 300 8.91 -0.07 5.01
C THR A 300 7.86 0.98 5.36
N ILE A 301 8.15 2.26 5.22
CA ILE A 301 7.26 3.36 5.66
C ILE A 301 5.90 3.31 4.95
N ALA A 302 5.87 3.09 3.64
CA ALA A 302 4.61 2.97 2.90
C ALA A 302 3.72 1.82 3.38
N ARG A 303 4.32 0.77 3.97
CA ARG A 303 3.61 -0.41 4.50
C ARG A 303 3.33 -0.34 5.99
N ILE A 304 3.53 0.80 6.61
CA ILE A 304 3.18 0.98 8.02
C ILE A 304 1.68 0.81 8.21
N GLY A 305 1.33 0.21 9.33
CA GLY A 305 -0.01 -0.31 9.55
C GLY A 305 -0.07 -1.80 9.24
N VAL A 306 -1.22 -2.39 9.39
CA VAL A 306 -1.43 -3.83 9.19
C VAL A 306 -2.68 -4.04 8.37
N ILE A 307 -2.54 -4.75 7.27
CA ILE A 307 -3.65 -5.17 6.41
C ILE A 307 -3.69 -6.69 6.46
N ASP A 308 -4.79 -7.24 6.93
CA ASP A 308 -5.05 -8.68 6.92
C ASP A 308 -6.40 -8.98 6.25
N SER A 309 -6.71 -10.26 6.10
CA SER A 309 -7.91 -10.70 5.40
C SER A 309 -9.23 -10.38 6.13
N LEU A 310 -9.18 -10.00 7.39
CA LEU A 310 -10.33 -9.70 8.23
C LEU A 310 -10.35 -8.24 8.67
N HIS A 311 -9.16 -7.66 8.88
CA HIS A 311 -8.98 -6.33 9.42
C HIS A 311 -7.75 -5.72 8.75
N PHE A 312 -7.88 -4.53 8.28
CA PHE A 312 -6.80 -3.80 7.67
C PHE A 312 -6.12 -2.88 8.66
N GLY A 313 -4.91 -2.54 8.36
CA GLY A 313 -4.10 -1.71 9.20
C GLY A 313 -4.46 -0.25 9.10
N GLY A 314 -4.02 0.47 10.09
CA GLY A 314 -4.04 1.90 10.08
C GLY A 314 -3.02 2.47 9.11
N ASN A 315 -3.16 3.71 8.87
CA ASN A 315 -2.19 4.56 8.20
C ASN A 315 -1.08 5.01 9.15
N SER A 316 -1.12 4.60 10.40
CA SER A 316 -0.06 4.83 11.39
C SER A 316 0.42 3.55 12.03
N TRP A 317 1.67 3.55 12.45
CA TRP A 317 2.34 2.48 13.20
C TRP A 317 2.75 3.04 14.56
N HIS A 318 2.69 2.21 15.61
CA HIS A 318 3.29 2.57 16.87
C HIS A 318 2.41 3.43 17.81
N THR A 319 1.25 3.86 17.40
CA THR A 319 0.35 4.58 18.30
C THR A 319 -0.47 3.66 19.18
N PRO A 320 -0.93 4.17 20.33
CA PRO A 320 -1.93 3.48 21.12
C PRO A 320 -3.21 3.21 20.35
N TYR A 321 -3.56 4.01 19.37
CA TYR A 321 -4.83 3.86 18.67
C TYR A 321 -4.72 3.28 17.27
N GLY A 322 -3.71 3.37 16.49
CA GLY A 322 -3.57 2.75 15.17
C GLY A 322 -4.87 2.69 14.35
N PRO A 323 -5.63 3.77 14.20
CA PRO A 323 -6.90 3.75 13.50
C PRO A 323 -6.71 3.59 11.99
N VAL A 324 -7.73 3.09 11.31
CA VAL A 324 -7.86 3.22 9.88
C VAL A 324 -8.69 4.47 9.61
N CYS A 325 -8.08 5.41 8.94
CA CYS A 325 -8.70 6.68 8.61
C CYS A 325 -8.94 6.73 7.10
N LEU A 326 -10.18 6.54 6.66
CA LEU A 326 -10.52 6.71 5.24
C LEU A 326 -10.40 8.14 4.78
N HIS A 327 -10.64 9.08 5.67
CA HIS A 327 -10.54 10.51 5.37
C HIS A 327 -9.12 10.97 4.98
N GLU A 328 -8.13 10.11 5.06
CA GLU A 328 -6.78 10.39 4.59
C GLU A 328 -6.52 9.93 3.14
N GLN A 329 -7.53 9.48 2.42
CA GLN A 329 -7.58 9.13 0.98
C GLN A 329 -6.45 8.27 0.41
N TYR A 330 -5.24 8.41 0.91
CA TYR A 330 -4.02 7.95 0.24
C TYR A 330 -3.75 6.45 0.33
N ILE A 331 -4.67 5.69 0.87
CA ILE A 331 -4.48 4.24 1.03
C ILE A 331 -4.40 3.53 -0.33
N ALA A 332 -5.31 3.86 -1.26
CA ALA A 332 -5.25 3.32 -2.61
C ALA A 332 -4.00 3.83 -3.36
N GLN A 333 -3.64 5.10 -3.15
CA GLN A 333 -2.43 5.68 -3.73
C GLN A 333 -1.17 4.94 -3.26
N LEU A 334 -1.07 4.59 -1.96
CA LEU A 334 0.01 3.75 -1.45
C LEU A 334 0.13 2.43 -2.22
N GLY A 335 -0.99 1.80 -2.56
CA GLY A 335 -1.03 0.59 -3.38
C GLY A 335 -0.38 0.75 -4.74
N LEU A 336 -0.52 1.91 -5.39
CA LEU A 336 0.14 2.23 -6.64
C LEU A 336 1.68 2.25 -6.49
N GLY A 337 2.18 2.89 -5.44
CA GLY A 337 3.62 2.96 -5.16
C GLY A 337 4.18 1.64 -4.64
N ILE A 338 3.52 0.98 -3.69
CA ILE A 338 3.91 -0.32 -3.14
C ILE A 338 3.96 -1.39 -4.23
N ASN A 339 2.98 -1.38 -5.12
CA ASN A 339 2.91 -2.25 -6.30
C ASN A 339 3.04 -3.75 -5.96
N ASP A 340 2.30 -4.19 -4.95
CA ASP A 340 2.29 -5.57 -4.45
C ASP A 340 0.86 -6.15 -4.55
N PRO A 341 0.65 -7.23 -5.33
CA PRO A 341 -0.68 -7.83 -5.47
C PRO A 341 -1.31 -8.29 -4.15
N ASN A 342 -0.51 -8.72 -3.17
CA ASN A 342 -1.02 -9.11 -1.85
C ASN A 342 -1.50 -7.90 -1.05
N TYR A 343 -0.80 -6.78 -1.16
CA TYR A 343 -1.23 -5.52 -0.57
C TYR A 343 -2.58 -5.06 -1.15
N LEU A 344 -2.72 -5.08 -2.48
CA LEU A 344 -3.99 -4.75 -3.16
C LEU A 344 -5.13 -5.69 -2.77
N LYS A 345 -4.85 -6.99 -2.58
CA LYS A 345 -5.84 -7.95 -2.09
C LYS A 345 -6.31 -7.64 -0.65
N GLY A 346 -5.39 -7.28 0.23
CA GLY A 346 -5.72 -6.84 1.59
C GLY A 346 -6.58 -5.57 1.58
N TYR A 347 -6.29 -4.66 0.65
CA TYR A 347 -7.09 -3.45 0.46
C TYR A 347 -8.53 -3.72 -0.01
N LYS A 348 -8.71 -4.64 -0.94
CA LYS A 348 -10.06 -5.08 -1.34
C LYS A 348 -10.86 -5.55 -0.12
N SER A 349 -10.27 -6.38 0.73
CA SER A 349 -10.91 -6.86 1.97
C SER A 349 -11.27 -5.71 2.93
N CYS A 350 -10.40 -4.70 3.01
CA CYS A 350 -10.64 -3.48 3.77
C CYS A 350 -11.90 -2.75 3.27
N LEU A 351 -11.95 -2.45 1.99
CA LEU A 351 -13.06 -1.71 1.41
C LEU A 351 -14.36 -2.54 1.39
N ASP A 352 -14.27 -3.86 1.26
CA ASP A 352 -15.43 -4.76 1.46
C ASP A 352 -15.99 -4.62 2.87
N PHE A 353 -15.14 -4.58 3.89
CA PHE A 353 -15.56 -4.41 5.28
C PHE A 353 -16.18 -3.03 5.54
N TYR A 354 -15.65 -1.96 4.92
CA TYR A 354 -16.28 -0.63 4.94
C TYR A 354 -17.65 -0.63 4.25
N ARG A 355 -17.75 -1.21 3.05
CA ARG A 355 -19.03 -1.35 2.32
C ARG A 355 -20.10 -2.01 3.19
N ASP A 356 -19.72 -3.09 3.89
CA ASP A 356 -20.67 -3.92 4.61
C ASP A 356 -21.05 -3.36 5.99
N HIS A 357 -20.19 -2.52 6.60
CA HIS A 357 -20.32 -2.16 8.00
C HIS A 357 -20.13 -0.68 8.36
N ALA A 358 -19.54 0.14 7.46
CA ALA A 358 -19.25 1.54 7.78
C ALA A 358 -20.27 2.54 7.21
N ILE A 359 -21.18 2.11 6.34
CA ILE A 359 -22.15 2.99 5.69
C ILE A 359 -23.45 3.00 6.48
N LYS A 360 -23.85 4.17 6.97
CA LYS A 360 -25.09 4.39 7.68
C LYS A 360 -26.32 4.22 6.74
N PRO A 361 -27.51 3.97 7.27
CA PRO A 361 -28.72 3.81 6.43
C PRO A 361 -29.01 4.99 5.50
N ASP A 362 -28.68 6.21 5.91
CA ASP A 362 -28.83 7.43 5.12
C ASP A 362 -27.76 7.62 4.03
N GLY A 363 -26.65 6.87 4.09
CA GLY A 363 -25.53 6.92 3.13
C GLY A 363 -24.28 7.58 3.70
N ARG A 364 -24.29 8.12 4.90
CA ARG A 364 -23.11 8.70 5.53
C ARG A 364 -22.09 7.60 5.90
N VAL A 365 -20.81 7.83 5.60
CA VAL A 365 -19.72 6.88 5.87
C VAL A 365 -19.07 7.23 7.21
N TYR A 366 -18.83 6.22 8.05
CA TYR A 366 -17.98 6.37 9.23
C TYR A 366 -16.53 6.64 8.80
N PRO A 367 -15.85 7.63 9.38
CA PRO A 367 -14.49 7.99 9.00
C PRO A 367 -13.44 6.97 9.43
N ARG A 368 -13.65 6.32 10.57
CA ARG A 368 -12.60 5.55 11.23
C ARG A 368 -13.07 4.18 11.72
N TRP A 369 -12.12 3.26 11.71
CA TRP A 369 -12.19 1.96 12.36
C TRP A 369 -10.91 1.75 13.18
N ALA A 370 -10.99 1.21 14.39
CA ALA A 370 -9.83 1.05 15.24
C ALA A 370 -9.91 -0.14 16.20
N TYR A 371 -8.73 -0.58 16.61
CA TYR A 371 -8.57 -1.48 17.76
C TYR A 371 -8.72 -0.73 19.10
N THR A 372 -8.54 0.56 19.10
CA THR A 372 -8.69 1.46 20.26
C THR A 372 -9.56 2.65 19.88
N ASN A 373 -10.03 3.40 20.86
CA ASN A 373 -10.93 4.52 20.61
C ASN A 373 -10.49 5.79 21.35
N GLU A 374 -9.20 5.96 21.54
CA GLU A 374 -8.70 7.13 22.28
C GLU A 374 -9.19 8.45 21.68
N ASP A 375 -9.47 8.45 20.38
CA ASP A 375 -9.98 9.60 19.63
C ASP A 375 -11.47 9.52 19.26
N ALA A 376 -12.21 8.56 19.80
CA ALA A 376 -13.61 8.41 19.47
C ALA A 376 -14.52 9.34 20.27
N MET A 377 -15.57 9.85 19.62
CA MET A 377 -16.68 10.47 20.33
C MET A 377 -17.37 9.43 21.22
N PRO A 378 -17.69 9.74 22.46
CA PRO A 378 -18.43 8.84 23.33
C PRO A 378 -19.75 8.39 22.71
N GLY A 379 -20.04 7.09 22.79
CA GLY A 379 -21.29 6.50 22.27
C GLY A 379 -21.43 6.44 20.76
N GLN A 380 -20.40 6.75 19.99
CA GLN A 380 -20.48 6.81 18.53
C GLN A 380 -19.89 5.59 17.81
N PHE A 381 -19.54 4.54 18.53
CA PHE A 381 -19.15 3.26 17.91
C PHE A 381 -20.35 2.49 17.38
N ASN A 382 -20.19 1.88 16.21
CA ASN A 382 -21.06 0.80 15.84
C ASN A 382 -20.54 -0.57 16.33
N LYS A 383 -21.36 -1.60 16.24
CA LYS A 383 -21.00 -2.96 16.73
C LYS A 383 -19.81 -3.62 16.02
N TYR A 384 -19.33 -3.05 14.95
CA TYR A 384 -18.19 -3.55 14.16
C TYR A 384 -16.90 -2.75 14.40
N GLY A 385 -16.94 -1.73 15.27
CA GLY A 385 -15.77 -0.91 15.63
C GLY A 385 -15.55 0.32 14.77
N PHE A 386 -16.51 0.68 13.93
CA PHE A 386 -16.49 1.98 13.22
C PHE A 386 -17.02 3.08 14.11
N TYR A 387 -16.43 4.28 14.06
CA TYR A 387 -16.75 5.37 14.96
C TYR A 387 -16.58 6.76 14.33
N GLU A 388 -17.19 7.77 14.98
CA GLU A 388 -16.96 9.19 14.73
C GLU A 388 -15.84 9.70 15.64
N ALA A 389 -14.95 10.52 15.11
CA ALA A 389 -13.85 11.10 15.87
C ALA A 389 -14.31 12.23 16.79
N GLN A 390 -13.57 12.46 17.87
CA GLN A 390 -13.89 13.51 18.87
C GLN A 390 -13.81 14.93 18.33
N TRP A 391 -13.09 15.13 17.23
CA TRP A 391 -12.95 16.44 16.57
C TRP A 391 -14.05 16.77 15.59
N GLY A 392 -15.11 15.98 15.52
CA GLY A 392 -16.32 16.29 14.78
C GLY A 392 -16.68 15.27 13.70
N ILE A 393 -17.78 15.51 13.03
CA ILE A 393 -18.23 14.71 11.89
C ILE A 393 -17.35 15.06 10.68
N LEU A 394 -16.54 14.10 10.24
CA LEU A 394 -15.63 14.27 9.13
C LEU A 394 -16.38 14.10 7.80
N MET A 395 -16.56 15.19 7.09
CA MET A 395 -17.38 15.24 5.87
C MET A 395 -16.67 14.73 4.61
N ASP A 396 -15.35 14.65 4.64
CA ASP A 396 -14.51 14.10 3.58
C ASP A 396 -14.59 12.56 3.49
N SER A 397 -15.11 11.89 4.50
CA SER A 397 -15.18 10.42 4.55
C SER A 397 -16.04 9.80 3.43
N ASN A 398 -17.10 10.49 3.01
CA ASN A 398 -17.96 10.03 1.92
C ASN A 398 -17.23 10.02 0.56
N PRO A 399 -16.66 11.15 0.10
CA PRO A 399 -15.88 11.15 -1.14
C PRO A 399 -14.62 10.28 -1.04
N ASP A 400 -13.98 10.18 0.13
CA ASP A 400 -12.79 9.36 0.32
C ASP A 400 -13.08 7.86 0.14
N PHE A 401 -14.20 7.36 0.67
CA PHE A 401 -14.62 5.99 0.42
C PHE A 401 -14.76 5.70 -1.08
N VAL A 402 -15.46 6.58 -1.80
CA VAL A 402 -15.68 6.44 -3.24
C VAL A 402 -14.37 6.49 -4.02
N THR A 403 -13.50 7.45 -3.69
CA THR A 403 -12.18 7.58 -4.34
C THR A 403 -11.30 6.34 -4.12
N ASN A 404 -11.25 5.81 -2.88
CA ASN A 404 -10.48 4.60 -2.60
C ASN A 404 -10.99 3.38 -3.38
N VAL A 405 -12.32 3.21 -3.50
CA VAL A 405 -12.92 2.13 -4.32
C VAL A 405 -12.55 2.32 -5.80
N ALA A 406 -12.68 3.55 -6.32
CA ALA A 406 -12.41 3.86 -7.72
C ALA A 406 -10.93 3.63 -8.09
N GLU A 407 -10.01 4.15 -7.29
CA GLU A 407 -8.57 4.01 -7.53
C GLU A 407 -8.10 2.56 -7.41
N LEU A 408 -8.64 1.80 -6.46
CA LEU A 408 -8.33 0.37 -6.35
C LEU A 408 -8.86 -0.43 -7.55
N TYR A 409 -10.04 -0.06 -8.06
CA TYR A 409 -10.57 -0.65 -9.29
C TYR A 409 -9.67 -0.32 -10.50
N ASP A 410 -9.22 0.90 -10.64
CA ASP A 410 -8.30 1.30 -11.71
C ASP A 410 -7.03 0.42 -11.70
N MET A 411 -6.45 0.17 -10.52
CA MET A 411 -5.27 -0.69 -10.39
C MET A 411 -5.55 -2.16 -10.72
N THR A 412 -6.69 -2.69 -10.24
CA THR A 412 -7.00 -4.13 -10.34
C THR A 412 -7.75 -4.52 -11.61
N GLY A 413 -8.54 -3.61 -12.17
CA GLY A 413 -9.44 -3.88 -13.30
C GLY A 413 -10.55 -4.89 -12.99
N ASP A 414 -10.83 -5.16 -11.70
CA ASP A 414 -11.81 -6.16 -11.29
C ASP A 414 -13.24 -5.60 -11.35
N LYS A 415 -13.83 -5.69 -12.52
CA LYS A 415 -15.19 -5.22 -12.79
C LYS A 415 -16.25 -5.89 -11.92
N ALA A 416 -16.07 -7.17 -11.58
CA ALA A 416 -17.00 -7.90 -10.73
C ALA A 416 -16.98 -7.34 -9.30
N TRP A 417 -15.78 -7.04 -8.78
CA TRP A 417 -15.61 -6.47 -7.46
C TRP A 417 -16.20 -5.05 -7.36
N VAL A 418 -15.87 -4.14 -8.29
CA VAL A 418 -16.41 -2.76 -8.25
C VAL A 418 -17.93 -2.74 -8.36
N LYS A 419 -18.52 -3.68 -9.13
CA LYS A 419 -19.96 -3.84 -9.22
C LYS A 419 -20.62 -4.12 -7.86
N THR A 420 -19.94 -4.85 -6.94
CA THR A 420 -20.46 -5.08 -5.59
C THR A 420 -20.46 -3.82 -4.73
N HIS A 421 -19.66 -2.81 -5.07
CA HIS A 421 -19.56 -1.53 -4.37
C HIS A 421 -20.48 -0.45 -4.95
N GLN A 422 -21.08 -0.68 -6.12
CA GLN A 422 -21.84 0.34 -6.86
C GLN A 422 -22.90 1.01 -5.98
N LEU A 423 -23.79 0.24 -5.40
CA LEU A 423 -24.88 0.77 -4.57
C LEU A 423 -24.35 1.56 -3.35
N SER A 424 -23.27 1.11 -2.73
CA SER A 424 -22.67 1.75 -1.56
C SER A 424 -22.02 3.08 -1.92
N CYS A 425 -21.32 3.14 -3.04
CA CYS A 425 -20.71 4.36 -3.55
C CYS A 425 -21.78 5.36 -4.00
N GLU A 426 -22.82 4.91 -4.72
CA GLU A 426 -23.96 5.75 -5.08
C GLU A 426 -24.65 6.33 -3.84
N LYS A 427 -24.90 5.52 -2.81
CA LYS A 427 -25.48 6.01 -1.53
C LYS A 427 -24.59 7.05 -0.84
N ALA A 428 -23.28 6.83 -0.82
CA ALA A 428 -22.34 7.75 -0.22
C ALA A 428 -22.32 9.10 -0.97
N LEU A 429 -22.32 9.08 -2.31
CA LEU A 429 -22.42 10.28 -3.13
C LEU A 429 -23.78 10.95 -3.01
N ASP A 430 -24.87 10.20 -3.13
CA ASP A 430 -26.23 10.76 -3.05
C ASP A 430 -26.49 11.45 -1.69
N TRP A 431 -25.89 10.94 -0.59
CA TRP A 431 -25.97 11.57 0.72
C TRP A 431 -25.30 12.95 0.72
N ILE A 432 -24.06 13.05 0.22
CA ILE A 432 -23.33 14.31 0.27
C ILE A 432 -23.86 15.32 -0.78
N LEU A 433 -24.33 14.87 -1.94
CA LEU A 433 -24.86 15.73 -2.99
C LEU A 433 -26.20 16.40 -2.58
N LYS A 434 -27.01 15.75 -1.74
CA LYS A 434 -28.23 16.34 -1.16
C LYS A 434 -27.93 17.54 -0.25
N ARG A 435 -26.69 17.77 0.09
CA ARG A 435 -26.25 18.87 0.93
C ARG A 435 -25.90 20.15 0.12
N ASP A 436 -26.08 20.16 -1.19
CA ASP A 436 -26.16 21.39 -1.98
C ASP A 436 -27.60 21.96 -1.84
N SER A 437 -27.99 22.37 -0.62
CA SER A 437 -29.37 22.74 -0.31
C SER A 437 -29.76 24.08 -0.93
N ASN A 438 -28.78 24.97 -1.12
CA ASN A 438 -28.97 26.27 -1.76
C ASN A 438 -28.79 26.19 -3.30
N ASN A 439 -28.50 24.98 -3.83
CA ASN A 439 -28.36 24.72 -5.27
C ASN A 439 -27.30 25.58 -5.97
N ASN A 440 -26.23 25.95 -5.27
CA ASN A 440 -25.13 26.72 -5.86
C ASN A 440 -23.99 25.85 -6.44
N GLY A 441 -24.03 24.53 -6.21
CA GLY A 441 -23.05 23.54 -6.70
C GLY A 441 -21.93 23.23 -5.71
N LEU A 442 -21.98 23.78 -4.49
CA LEU A 442 -21.08 23.47 -3.39
C LEU A 442 -21.84 22.71 -2.31
N VAL A 443 -21.29 21.64 -1.80
CA VAL A 443 -21.91 20.88 -0.72
C VAL A 443 -21.59 21.52 0.63
N GLU A 444 -22.59 21.45 1.51
CA GLU A 444 -22.58 22.08 2.81
C GLU A 444 -22.16 21.08 3.90
N MET A 445 -21.39 21.55 4.88
CA MET A 445 -21.03 20.82 6.10
C MET A 445 -22.29 20.62 6.99
N MET A 446 -22.11 19.95 8.13
CA MET A 446 -23.21 19.69 9.07
C MET A 446 -23.61 20.91 9.91
N THR A 447 -22.92 22.04 9.73
CA THR A 447 -23.05 23.24 10.54
C THR A 447 -23.13 24.49 9.66
N ASP A 448 -23.91 25.49 10.07
CA ASP A 448 -24.07 26.78 9.39
C ASP A 448 -22.88 27.72 9.66
N ASN A 449 -22.21 27.54 10.81
CA ASN A 449 -21.02 28.30 11.21
C ASN A 449 -20.15 27.49 12.18
N GLN A 450 -18.90 27.88 12.33
CA GLN A 450 -17.93 27.16 13.17
C GLN A 450 -18.30 27.14 14.67
N ALA A 451 -19.07 28.10 15.16
CA ALA A 451 -19.45 28.14 16.55
C ALA A 451 -20.38 26.99 16.99
N GLN A 452 -21.01 26.30 16.03
CA GLN A 452 -21.80 25.08 16.27
C GLN A 452 -20.96 23.86 16.66
N LYS A 453 -19.66 23.83 16.35
CA LYS A 453 -18.66 22.83 16.79
C LYS A 453 -19.09 21.37 16.55
N GLN A 454 -19.57 21.02 15.35
CA GLN A 454 -20.07 19.67 15.05
C GLN A 454 -19.38 19.00 13.88
N SER A 455 -18.92 19.75 12.87
CA SER A 455 -18.30 19.20 11.68
C SER A 455 -16.83 19.59 11.55
N SER A 456 -16.09 18.76 10.89
CA SER A 456 -14.68 18.94 10.59
C SER A 456 -14.34 18.31 9.24
N ASP A 457 -13.12 18.49 8.81
CA ASP A 457 -12.46 17.77 7.72
C ASP A 457 -11.17 17.12 8.24
N TRP A 458 -10.24 16.77 7.36
CA TRP A 458 -8.97 16.16 7.72
C TRP A 458 -8.16 17.00 8.72
N ILE A 459 -8.33 18.34 8.73
CA ILE A 459 -7.58 19.24 9.60
C ILE A 459 -8.23 19.28 10.99
N ASP A 460 -7.60 18.66 11.96
CA ASP A 460 -8.13 18.46 13.32
C ASP A 460 -8.33 19.74 14.12
N ILE A 461 -7.52 20.77 13.87
CA ILE A 461 -7.48 22.00 14.69
C ILE A 461 -8.59 23.00 14.41
N ILE A 462 -9.44 22.77 13.41
CA ILE A 462 -10.52 23.69 13.05
C ILE A 462 -11.90 23.03 13.24
N TRP A 463 -12.92 23.89 13.40
CA TRP A 463 -14.31 23.50 13.20
C TRP A 463 -14.74 24.00 11.82
N ALA A 464 -14.73 23.09 10.85
CA ALA A 464 -15.18 23.42 9.51
C ALA A 464 -16.69 23.61 9.46
N SER A 465 -17.14 24.54 8.65
CA SER A 465 -18.54 24.88 8.55
C SER A 465 -18.94 25.21 7.13
N TYR A 466 -20.17 25.28 6.93
CA TYR A 466 -21.08 25.49 5.81
C TYR A 466 -20.51 25.05 4.46
N GLU A 467 -19.72 25.85 3.76
CA GLU A 467 -19.07 25.45 2.49
C GLU A 467 -17.55 25.37 2.69
N ASN A 468 -17.03 24.16 2.54
CA ASN A 468 -15.62 23.84 2.82
C ASN A 468 -14.93 23.43 1.51
N ALA A 469 -13.83 24.11 1.17
CA ALA A 469 -13.10 23.88 -0.08
C ALA A 469 -12.38 22.52 -0.09
N PHE A 470 -11.88 22.05 1.06
CA PHE A 470 -11.22 20.75 1.18
C PHE A 470 -12.21 19.62 0.83
N VAL A 471 -13.39 19.61 1.44
CA VAL A 471 -14.43 18.59 1.20
C VAL A 471 -14.94 18.66 -0.23
N ASN A 472 -15.19 19.87 -0.76
CA ASN A 472 -15.65 20.04 -2.14
C ASN A 472 -14.60 19.63 -3.18
N ALA A 473 -13.30 19.84 -2.92
CA ALA A 473 -12.23 19.37 -3.80
C ALA A 473 -12.16 17.85 -3.85
N ASN A 474 -12.25 17.18 -2.69
CA ASN A 474 -12.32 15.73 -2.60
C ASN A 474 -13.55 15.16 -3.30
N LEU A 475 -14.71 15.81 -3.12
CA LEU A 475 -15.95 15.41 -3.79
C LEU A 475 -15.84 15.53 -5.31
N TYR A 476 -15.24 16.61 -5.82
CA TYR A 476 -15.01 16.75 -7.26
C TYR A 476 -14.21 15.56 -7.82
N HIS A 477 -13.12 15.21 -7.16
CA HIS A 477 -12.29 14.08 -7.57
C HIS A 477 -13.05 12.74 -7.55
N ALA A 478 -13.83 12.50 -6.49
CA ALA A 478 -14.66 11.31 -6.38
C ALA A 478 -15.73 11.24 -7.47
N LEU A 479 -16.38 12.36 -7.80
CA LEU A 479 -17.41 12.44 -8.84
C LEU A 479 -16.85 12.12 -10.22
N VAL A 480 -15.70 12.72 -10.58
CA VAL A 480 -15.06 12.48 -11.88
C VAL A 480 -14.69 11.00 -12.03
N LYS A 481 -14.08 10.39 -11.00
CA LYS A 481 -13.74 8.98 -11.04
C LYS A 481 -14.95 8.06 -11.05
N TRP A 482 -15.95 8.36 -10.25
CA TRP A 482 -17.13 7.49 -10.17
C TRP A 482 -18.05 7.58 -11.39
N ALA A 483 -18.16 8.74 -12.00
CA ALA A 483 -18.88 8.91 -13.28
C ALA A 483 -18.28 8.01 -14.39
N ASP A 484 -16.96 7.93 -14.48
CA ASP A 484 -16.28 7.03 -15.42
C ASP A 484 -16.63 5.55 -15.11
N ILE A 485 -16.64 5.16 -13.84
CA ILE A 485 -17.03 3.78 -13.43
C ILE A 485 -18.48 3.49 -13.78
N GLU A 486 -19.40 4.41 -13.57
CA GLU A 486 -20.82 4.23 -13.96
C GLU A 486 -20.95 4.04 -15.47
N ASN A 487 -20.21 4.79 -16.28
CA ASN A 487 -20.15 4.58 -17.73
C ASN A 487 -19.66 3.17 -18.08
N GLN A 488 -18.64 2.66 -17.40
CA GLN A 488 -18.12 1.32 -17.61
C GLN A 488 -19.08 0.21 -17.14
N LEU A 489 -19.93 0.51 -16.18
CA LEU A 489 -20.98 -0.36 -15.68
C LEU A 489 -22.27 -0.27 -16.54
N ASN A 490 -22.26 0.54 -17.60
CA ASN A 490 -23.37 0.87 -18.51
C ASN A 490 -24.53 1.61 -17.81
N ASN A 491 -24.25 2.37 -16.76
CA ASN A 491 -25.20 3.23 -16.06
C ASN A 491 -25.01 4.70 -16.50
N HIS A 492 -25.23 4.98 -17.78
CA HIS A 492 -24.95 6.28 -18.38
C HIS A 492 -25.75 7.43 -17.75
N THR A 493 -26.96 7.15 -17.25
CA THR A 493 -27.81 8.17 -16.58
C THR A 493 -27.15 8.65 -15.28
N LYS A 494 -26.63 7.74 -14.46
CA LYS A 494 -25.91 8.12 -13.22
C LYS A 494 -24.58 8.78 -13.54
N ALA A 495 -23.84 8.27 -14.53
CA ALA A 495 -22.60 8.90 -14.99
C ALA A 495 -22.83 10.37 -15.35
N GLN A 496 -23.81 10.65 -16.22
CA GLN A 496 -24.15 12.01 -16.62
C GLN A 496 -24.59 12.89 -15.44
N TYR A 497 -25.32 12.32 -14.47
CA TYR A 497 -25.71 13.05 -13.25
C TYR A 497 -24.50 13.52 -12.47
N TYR A 498 -23.51 12.63 -12.25
CA TYR A 498 -22.29 12.96 -11.52
C TYR A 498 -21.37 13.89 -12.31
N GLU A 499 -21.25 13.72 -13.64
CA GLU A 499 -20.51 14.64 -14.52
C GLU A 499 -21.09 16.06 -14.48
N ASN A 500 -22.40 16.19 -14.53
CA ASN A 500 -23.08 17.48 -14.47
C ASN A 500 -22.85 18.17 -13.12
N PHE A 501 -22.93 17.41 -12.01
CA PHE A 501 -22.65 17.98 -10.69
C PHE A 501 -21.19 18.39 -10.56
N ALA A 502 -20.24 17.57 -11.01
CA ALA A 502 -18.82 17.90 -11.01
C ALA A 502 -18.53 19.18 -11.80
N ALA A 503 -19.13 19.36 -12.98
CA ALA A 503 -19.00 20.58 -13.78
C ALA A 503 -19.55 21.82 -13.06
N LYS A 504 -20.71 21.68 -12.41
CA LYS A 504 -21.34 22.75 -11.61
C LYS A 504 -20.46 23.11 -10.41
N LEU A 505 -19.95 22.11 -9.68
CA LEU A 505 -19.06 22.27 -8.54
C LEU A 505 -17.78 23.00 -8.98
N LYS A 506 -17.12 22.54 -10.04
CA LYS A 506 -15.92 23.19 -10.59
C LYS A 506 -16.15 24.66 -10.89
N THR A 507 -17.26 24.98 -11.54
CA THR A 507 -17.63 26.37 -11.86
C THR A 507 -17.80 27.21 -10.61
N SER A 508 -18.48 26.69 -9.60
CA SER A 508 -18.75 27.40 -8.34
C SER A 508 -17.50 27.53 -7.47
N PHE A 509 -16.68 26.50 -7.43
CA PHE A 509 -15.42 26.51 -6.70
C PHE A 509 -14.48 27.64 -7.16
N ASN A 510 -14.43 27.90 -8.47
CA ASN A 510 -13.53 28.89 -9.07
C ASN A 510 -14.04 30.34 -9.04
N LYS A 511 -15.30 30.59 -8.64
CA LYS A 511 -15.78 31.97 -8.44
C LYS A 511 -14.98 32.65 -7.35
N SER A 512 -14.89 33.98 -7.42
CA SER A 512 -14.30 34.75 -6.32
C SER A 512 -15.12 34.59 -5.04
N THR A 513 -14.48 34.84 -3.90
CA THR A 513 -15.16 34.83 -2.59
C THR A 513 -16.34 35.78 -2.53
N SER A 514 -16.24 36.93 -3.21
CA SER A 514 -17.35 37.91 -3.32
C SER A 514 -18.54 37.39 -4.16
N GLN A 515 -18.34 36.37 -4.96
CA GLN A 515 -19.35 35.74 -5.81
C GLN A 515 -19.82 34.39 -5.27
N GLY A 516 -19.45 34.07 -4.04
CA GLY A 516 -19.82 32.81 -3.40
C GLY A 516 -18.94 31.61 -3.80
N GLY A 517 -17.75 31.82 -4.35
CA GLY A 517 -16.74 30.77 -4.60
C GLY A 517 -15.61 30.77 -3.55
N PHE A 518 -14.56 30.01 -3.85
CA PHE A 518 -13.42 29.88 -2.90
C PHE A 518 -12.17 30.67 -3.34
N TRP A 519 -12.14 31.27 -4.52
CA TRP A 519 -10.99 32.03 -4.97
C TRP A 519 -10.88 33.39 -4.25
N ASP A 520 -9.80 33.57 -3.51
CA ASP A 520 -9.49 34.85 -2.84
C ASP A 520 -8.61 35.72 -3.76
N ASP A 521 -9.20 36.77 -4.31
CA ASP A 521 -8.53 37.71 -5.21
C ASP A 521 -7.46 38.55 -4.50
N GLU A 522 -7.54 38.70 -3.20
CA GLU A 522 -6.53 39.42 -2.40
C GLU A 522 -5.29 38.57 -2.14
N ASN A 523 -5.48 37.37 -1.56
CA ASN A 523 -4.39 36.48 -1.18
C ASN A 523 -3.92 35.54 -2.31
N LYS A 524 -4.59 35.56 -3.47
CA LYS A 524 -4.25 34.76 -4.65
C LYS A 524 -4.19 33.25 -4.34
N CYS A 525 -5.15 32.76 -3.59
CA CYS A 525 -5.30 31.34 -3.24
C CYS A 525 -6.78 30.98 -3.05
N TYR A 526 -7.05 29.69 -2.89
CA TYR A 526 -8.36 29.23 -2.45
C TYR A 526 -8.42 29.26 -0.94
N ILE A 527 -9.52 29.84 -0.39
CA ILE A 527 -9.81 29.85 1.05
C ILE A 527 -10.16 28.44 1.52
N HIS A 528 -10.12 28.21 2.83
CA HIS A 528 -10.44 26.89 3.38
C HIS A 528 -11.97 26.67 3.50
N TRP A 529 -12.68 27.59 4.12
CA TRP A 529 -14.15 27.49 4.22
C TRP A 529 -14.83 28.84 4.33
N ARG A 530 -16.15 28.81 4.26
CA ARG A 530 -17.03 29.96 4.44
C ARG A 530 -18.26 29.54 5.25
N ASP A 531 -18.66 30.37 6.21
CA ASP A 531 -19.90 30.24 6.95
C ASP A 531 -21.12 30.60 6.11
N LYS A 532 -22.32 30.24 6.56
CA LYS A 532 -23.57 30.50 5.84
C LYS A 532 -23.86 31.99 5.66
N ASP A 533 -23.43 32.83 6.61
CA ASP A 533 -23.53 34.30 6.54
C ASP A 533 -22.46 34.94 5.62
N GLN A 534 -21.69 34.11 4.89
CA GLN A 534 -20.62 34.50 3.98
C GLN A 534 -19.32 34.95 4.68
N THR A 535 -19.19 34.82 5.98
CA THR A 535 -17.91 35.03 6.67
C THR A 535 -16.87 34.08 6.14
N ILE A 536 -15.72 34.62 5.71
CA ILE A 536 -14.64 33.88 5.07
C ILE A 536 -13.59 33.49 6.10
N HIS A 537 -13.13 32.23 6.02
CA HIS A 537 -12.14 31.64 6.90
C HIS A 537 -11.04 30.91 6.16
N GLY A 538 -9.87 30.77 6.81
CA GLY A 538 -8.76 30.02 6.24
C GLY A 538 -8.15 30.68 5.00
N ARG A 539 -7.87 32.01 5.07
CA ARG A 539 -7.16 32.78 4.02
C ARG A 539 -5.63 32.54 4.04
N ASN A 540 -5.18 31.60 4.82
CA ASN A 540 -3.79 31.32 5.17
C ASN A 540 -3.08 30.36 4.17
N MET A 541 -3.61 30.21 2.98
CA MET A 541 -3.11 29.32 1.96
C MET A 541 -2.82 27.92 2.52
N VAL A 542 -3.90 27.21 2.83
CA VAL A 542 -3.85 25.79 3.23
C VAL A 542 -3.38 24.97 2.03
N THR A 543 -2.20 24.36 2.15
CA THR A 543 -1.53 23.71 1.00
C THR A 543 -2.31 22.52 0.44
N PRO A 544 -2.96 21.63 1.22
CA PRO A 544 -3.78 20.56 0.67
C PRO A 544 -4.92 21.07 -0.22
N VAL A 545 -5.64 22.10 0.19
CA VAL A 545 -6.75 22.70 -0.59
C VAL A 545 -6.25 23.22 -1.94
N ASN A 546 -5.16 23.98 -1.93
CA ASN A 546 -4.58 24.59 -3.12
C ASN A 546 -3.92 23.57 -4.05
N PHE A 547 -3.27 22.56 -3.50
CA PHE A 547 -2.71 21.45 -4.30
C PHE A 547 -3.82 20.59 -4.92
N MET A 548 -4.90 20.27 -4.20
CA MET A 548 -6.03 19.53 -4.76
C MET A 548 -6.71 20.29 -5.89
N ALA A 549 -6.89 21.61 -5.75
CA ALA A 549 -7.46 22.43 -6.80
C ALA A 549 -6.68 22.31 -8.11
N ILE A 550 -5.35 22.24 -8.05
CA ILE A 550 -4.47 22.06 -9.22
C ILE A 550 -4.41 20.58 -9.65
N ALA A 551 -4.11 19.68 -8.75
CA ALA A 551 -3.84 18.28 -9.06
C ALA A 551 -5.08 17.48 -9.54
N TYR A 552 -6.28 17.92 -9.15
CA TYR A 552 -7.55 17.32 -9.56
C TYR A 552 -8.22 18.06 -10.74
N ASP A 553 -7.53 19.05 -11.32
CA ASP A 553 -8.02 19.86 -12.44
C ASP A 553 -9.31 20.64 -12.12
N ILE A 554 -9.52 21.02 -10.87
CA ILE A 554 -10.60 21.93 -10.48
C ILE A 554 -10.26 23.35 -10.97
N CYS A 555 -9.05 23.84 -10.66
CA CYS A 555 -8.53 25.08 -11.19
C CYS A 555 -8.18 24.89 -12.68
N ASP A 556 -8.89 25.55 -13.57
CA ASP A 556 -8.67 25.53 -15.02
C ASP A 556 -7.93 26.79 -15.54
N ASP A 557 -7.61 27.73 -14.65
CA ASP A 557 -6.87 28.96 -14.97
C ASP A 557 -5.37 28.76 -14.67
N ASP A 558 -4.56 28.63 -15.71
CA ASP A 558 -3.11 28.42 -15.58
C ASP A 558 -2.40 29.59 -14.90
N SER A 559 -2.95 30.81 -14.98
CA SER A 559 -2.41 31.99 -14.27
C SER A 559 -2.61 31.84 -12.76
N ARG A 560 -3.77 31.34 -12.34
CA ARG A 560 -4.05 31.04 -10.91
C ARG A 560 -3.15 29.92 -10.40
N LYS A 561 -3.02 28.82 -11.17
CA LYS A 561 -2.10 27.72 -10.83
C LYS A 561 -0.67 28.24 -10.58
N LYS A 562 -0.20 29.08 -11.53
CA LYS A 562 1.11 29.70 -11.41
C LYS A 562 1.24 30.59 -10.17
N LEU A 563 0.27 31.46 -9.90
CA LEU A 563 0.27 32.36 -8.75
C LEU A 563 0.31 31.57 -7.43
N ILE A 564 -0.49 30.52 -7.28
CA ILE A 564 -0.50 29.67 -6.09
C ILE A 564 0.90 29.06 -5.88
N LEU A 565 1.44 28.40 -6.90
CA LEU A 565 2.70 27.66 -6.78
C LEU A 565 3.89 28.61 -6.59
N ASP A 566 3.92 29.76 -7.27
CA ASP A 566 4.95 30.78 -7.07
C ASP A 566 4.91 31.37 -5.65
N ASN A 567 3.73 31.63 -5.10
CA ASN A 567 3.59 32.13 -3.73
C ASN A 567 4.08 31.10 -2.71
N ILE A 568 3.72 29.82 -2.90
CA ILE A 568 4.22 28.74 -2.06
C ILE A 568 5.74 28.64 -2.18
N GLU A 569 6.30 28.61 -3.38
CA GLU A 569 7.74 28.46 -3.60
C GLU A 569 8.54 29.64 -3.06
N ASN A 570 8.05 30.87 -3.18
CA ASN A 570 8.68 32.04 -2.58
C ASN A 570 8.81 31.91 -1.05
N GLN A 571 7.78 31.38 -0.37
CA GLN A 571 7.83 31.16 1.07
C GLN A 571 8.75 29.98 1.43
N MET A 572 8.70 28.89 0.63
CA MET A 572 9.61 27.75 0.79
C MET A 572 11.08 28.16 0.71
N GLN A 573 11.43 29.02 -0.25
CA GLN A 573 12.79 29.53 -0.40
C GLN A 573 13.19 30.48 0.75
N LYS A 574 12.30 31.39 1.13
CA LYS A 574 12.53 32.34 2.21
C LYS A 574 12.85 31.66 3.54
N GLU A 575 12.16 30.56 3.84
CA GLU A 575 12.34 29.81 5.08
C GLU A 575 13.27 28.60 4.92
N ASN A 576 13.77 28.34 3.73
CA ASN A 576 14.60 27.18 3.39
C ASN A 576 13.99 25.86 3.86
N LEU A 577 12.69 25.64 3.57
CA LEU A 577 11.96 24.44 3.99
C LEU A 577 12.25 23.26 3.06
N PHE A 578 12.44 22.08 3.65
CA PHE A 578 12.66 20.87 2.86
C PHE A 578 11.38 20.32 2.25
N PHE A 579 10.23 20.66 2.83
CA PHE A 579 8.90 20.18 2.42
C PHE A 579 7.82 21.22 2.75
N TRP A 580 6.64 21.08 2.16
CA TRP A 580 5.53 22.02 2.30
C TRP A 580 4.91 21.99 3.69
N PRO A 581 4.72 23.14 4.35
CA PRO A 581 3.92 23.24 5.55
C PRO A 581 2.44 23.04 5.20
N LEU A 582 1.64 22.59 6.18
CA LEU A 582 0.22 22.37 5.96
C LEU A 582 -0.53 23.68 5.71
N ALA A 583 -0.13 24.74 6.42
CA ALA A 583 -0.60 26.10 6.20
C ALA A 583 0.59 27.06 6.03
N MET A 584 0.54 27.90 5.01
CA MET A 584 1.66 28.82 4.71
C MET A 584 1.77 29.94 5.72
N THR A 585 0.65 30.44 6.24
CA THR A 585 0.56 31.41 7.33
C THR A 585 -0.43 30.93 8.39
N SER A 586 -0.51 31.63 9.54
CA SER A 586 -1.40 31.22 10.64
C SER A 586 -2.87 31.33 10.28
N TYR A 587 -3.67 30.41 10.77
CA TYR A 587 -5.11 30.66 10.93
C TYR A 587 -5.34 31.90 11.80
N ALA A 588 -6.38 32.67 11.49
CA ALA A 588 -6.74 33.85 12.25
C ALA A 588 -7.21 33.49 13.67
N PRO A 589 -7.08 34.39 14.63
CA PRO A 589 -7.62 34.18 15.98
C PRO A 589 -9.11 33.86 15.93
N GLY A 590 -9.51 32.77 16.59
CA GLY A 590 -10.90 32.28 16.61
C GLY A 590 -11.30 31.34 15.50
N GLU A 591 -10.46 31.12 14.49
CA GLU A 591 -10.73 30.13 13.41
C GLU A 591 -10.47 28.69 13.88
N GLY A 592 -9.60 28.47 14.86
CA GLY A 592 -9.29 27.16 15.41
C GLY A 592 -10.23 26.72 16.52
N LYS A 593 -10.12 25.44 16.89
CA LYS A 593 -10.72 24.89 18.11
C LYS A 593 -10.09 25.51 19.35
N ASP A 594 -10.71 25.35 20.52
CA ASP A 594 -10.23 25.91 21.79
C ASP A 594 -8.78 25.48 22.12
N TRP A 595 -8.31 24.35 21.54
CA TRP A 595 -6.96 23.82 21.66
C TRP A 595 -6.13 24.04 20.40
N GLN A 596 -6.47 25.02 19.57
CA GLN A 596 -5.68 25.37 18.37
C GLN A 596 -4.21 25.62 18.73
N TRP A 597 -3.31 24.93 18.01
CA TRP A 597 -1.88 25.10 18.20
C TRP A 597 -1.42 26.48 17.73
N PRO A 598 -0.56 27.15 18.51
CA PRO A 598 0.06 28.40 18.06
C PRO A 598 0.87 28.16 16.78
N PHE A 599 0.79 29.13 15.86
CA PHE A 599 1.64 29.11 14.67
C PHE A 599 3.14 29.20 15.07
N PRO A 600 4.05 28.39 14.47
CA PRO A 600 3.79 27.48 13.34
C PRO A 600 3.66 26.00 13.76
N GLY A 601 3.03 25.70 14.86
CA GLY A 601 2.96 24.32 15.40
C GLY A 601 1.80 23.49 14.85
N TYR A 602 2.00 22.17 14.75
CA TYR A 602 1.06 21.16 14.30
C TYR A 602 0.44 21.53 12.93
N GLU A 603 -0.85 21.29 12.71
CA GLU A 603 -1.53 21.62 11.45
C GLU A 603 -1.62 23.12 11.16
N ASN A 604 -1.30 23.98 12.14
CA ASN A 604 -1.16 25.42 11.95
C ASN A 604 0.25 25.80 11.50
N GLY A 605 0.91 25.00 10.65
CA GLY A 605 2.15 25.40 10.00
C GLY A 605 3.32 24.40 10.01
N ASP A 606 3.25 23.27 10.73
CA ASP A 606 4.26 22.22 10.62
C ASP A 606 4.24 21.54 9.23
N LEU A 607 5.29 20.81 8.91
CA LEU A 607 5.46 20.11 7.65
C LEU A 607 4.83 18.73 7.74
N PHE A 608 3.78 18.49 6.96
CA PHE A 608 3.09 17.21 6.86
C PHE A 608 3.34 16.57 5.49
N LEU A 609 3.99 15.38 5.47
CA LEU A 609 4.33 14.71 4.22
C LEU A 609 3.13 13.94 3.62
N SER A 610 2.04 13.82 4.35
CA SER A 610 0.82 13.09 3.95
C SER A 610 0.15 13.62 2.67
N TRP A 611 0.42 14.86 2.29
CA TRP A 611 -0.08 15.46 1.05
C TRP A 611 0.93 15.43 -0.09
N GLY A 612 2.00 14.64 0.07
CA GLY A 612 3.12 14.58 -0.86
C GLY A 612 2.74 14.17 -2.28
N ALA A 613 1.82 13.21 -2.47
CA ALA A 613 1.40 12.77 -3.81
C ALA A 613 0.67 13.90 -4.55
N VAL A 614 -0.25 14.58 -3.87
CA VAL A 614 -1.05 15.68 -4.44
C VAL A 614 -0.15 16.89 -4.74
N GLY A 615 0.76 17.23 -3.82
CA GLY A 615 1.72 18.31 -4.02
C GLY A 615 2.68 18.04 -5.19
N VAL A 616 3.26 16.84 -5.25
CA VAL A 616 4.14 16.44 -6.38
C VAL A 616 3.38 16.51 -7.69
N LYS A 617 2.10 16.07 -7.73
CA LYS A 617 1.27 16.14 -8.94
C LYS A 617 0.98 17.59 -9.35
N ALA A 618 0.66 18.47 -8.39
CA ALA A 618 0.45 19.89 -8.67
C ALA A 618 1.71 20.55 -9.25
N TYR A 619 2.88 20.26 -8.70
CA TYR A 619 4.15 20.79 -9.20
C TYR A 619 4.58 20.15 -10.52
N ALA A 620 4.37 18.86 -10.73
CA ALA A 620 4.81 18.18 -11.96
C ALA A 620 4.17 18.77 -13.22
N SER A 621 2.91 19.21 -13.14
CA SER A 621 2.20 19.88 -14.24
C SER A 621 2.73 21.30 -14.52
N TYR A 622 3.38 21.94 -13.55
CA TYR A 622 3.88 23.31 -13.64
C TYR A 622 5.40 23.37 -13.83
N ASN A 623 6.15 22.70 -13.00
CA ASN A 623 7.61 22.63 -13.03
C ASN A 623 8.11 21.28 -12.52
N PRO A 624 8.32 20.28 -13.41
CA PRO A 624 8.77 18.95 -13.03
C PRO A 624 10.07 18.94 -12.21
N ALA A 625 10.97 19.88 -12.44
CA ALA A 625 12.23 19.96 -11.70
C ALA A 625 12.01 20.27 -10.21
N LEU A 626 11.05 21.13 -9.88
CA LEU A 626 10.66 21.38 -8.48
C LEU A 626 9.98 20.16 -7.86
N ALA A 627 9.12 19.44 -8.61
CA ALA A 627 8.53 18.20 -8.15
C ALA A 627 9.62 17.16 -7.78
N VAL A 628 10.62 16.98 -8.64
CA VAL A 628 11.76 16.09 -8.40
C VAL A 628 12.60 16.57 -7.19
N LYS A 629 12.83 17.88 -7.03
CA LYS A 629 13.50 18.45 -5.87
C LYS A 629 12.83 18.01 -4.55
N TYR A 630 11.52 18.16 -4.44
CA TYR A 630 10.81 17.80 -3.20
C TYR A 630 10.79 16.29 -2.95
N VAL A 631 10.70 15.45 -3.99
CA VAL A 631 10.91 14.00 -3.86
C VAL A 631 12.29 13.67 -3.31
N LYS A 632 13.35 14.30 -3.84
CA LYS A 632 14.73 14.12 -3.35
C LYS A 632 14.89 14.58 -1.90
N ASN A 633 14.28 15.71 -1.54
CA ASN A 633 14.31 16.20 -0.15
C ASN A 633 13.69 15.19 0.83
N VAL A 634 12.60 14.51 0.43
CA VAL A 634 11.99 13.45 1.26
C VAL A 634 12.90 12.22 1.35
N LEU A 635 13.58 11.82 0.27
CA LEU A 635 14.56 10.73 0.29
C LEU A 635 15.78 11.09 1.18
N ASP A 636 16.26 12.33 1.12
CA ASP A 636 17.34 12.81 1.99
C ASP A 636 16.91 12.80 3.47
N ARG A 637 15.65 13.18 3.74
CA ARG A 637 15.07 13.08 5.08
C ARG A 637 14.95 11.63 5.54
N TYR A 638 14.54 10.71 4.66
CA TYR A 638 14.54 9.29 4.96
C TYR A 638 15.93 8.78 5.35
N SER A 639 16.99 9.23 4.67
CA SER A 639 18.36 8.87 5.03
C SER A 639 18.78 9.41 6.40
N LYS A 640 18.23 10.55 6.80
CA LYS A 640 18.58 11.22 8.07
C LYS A 640 17.87 10.58 9.26
N ASP A 641 16.57 10.27 9.15
CA ASP A 641 15.73 9.89 10.29
C ASP A 641 14.72 8.77 10.00
N GLY A 642 14.77 8.17 8.79
CA GLY A 642 13.88 7.07 8.41
C GLY A 642 12.42 7.47 8.19
N LEU A 643 12.07 8.73 8.15
CA LEU A 643 10.69 9.28 8.14
C LEU A 643 9.84 8.77 9.32
N ALA A 644 10.47 8.48 10.45
CA ALA A 644 9.86 7.79 11.59
C ALA A 644 9.13 8.74 12.55
N PHE A 645 8.44 9.74 12.03
CA PHE A 645 7.74 10.77 12.80
C PHE A 645 6.37 11.09 12.19
N GLN A 646 5.47 11.67 12.98
CA GLN A 646 4.17 12.11 12.51
C GLN A 646 4.30 13.30 11.54
N ARG A 647 5.13 14.28 11.89
CA ARG A 647 5.36 15.53 11.17
C ARG A 647 6.74 16.07 11.43
N TYR A 648 7.06 17.19 10.82
CA TYR A 648 8.31 17.92 11.03
C TYR A 648 8.04 19.37 11.42
N GLY A 649 8.67 19.83 12.50
CA GLY A 649 8.50 21.19 12.97
C GLY A 649 9.02 22.21 11.95
N ARG A 650 8.28 23.27 11.67
CA ARG A 650 8.65 24.26 10.66
C ARG A 650 9.96 24.97 10.93
N LEU A 651 10.24 25.37 12.19
CA LEU A 651 11.41 26.18 12.52
C LEU A 651 12.74 25.40 12.50
N LYS A 652 12.76 24.22 13.09
CA LYS A 652 13.98 23.38 13.17
C LYS A 652 14.01 22.26 12.16
N GLN A 653 12.87 21.96 11.57
CA GLN A 653 12.67 20.84 10.65
C GLN A 653 13.08 19.49 11.25
N ASP A 654 12.97 19.34 12.57
CA ASP A 654 13.16 18.09 13.29
C ASP A 654 11.85 17.31 13.32
N GLY A 655 11.95 15.98 13.40
CA GLY A 655 10.80 15.10 13.52
C GLY A 655 10.06 15.31 14.84
N LEU A 656 8.72 15.37 14.78
CA LEU A 656 7.81 15.58 15.90
C LEU A 656 6.68 14.55 15.88
N GLY A 657 6.20 14.24 17.08
CA GLY A 657 5.17 13.21 17.28
C GLY A 657 5.76 11.80 17.15
N ASP A 658 5.12 10.88 17.83
CA ASP A 658 5.54 9.48 17.91
C ASP A 658 4.65 8.55 17.10
N ASP A 659 3.79 9.14 16.27
CA ASP A 659 2.89 8.44 15.36
C ASP A 659 3.50 8.38 13.97
N ILE A 660 4.05 7.24 13.61
CA ILE A 660 4.72 7.07 12.32
C ILE A 660 3.66 6.84 11.25
N LEU A 661 3.54 7.75 10.30
CA LEU A 661 2.51 7.70 9.26
C LEU A 661 3.02 7.06 7.95
N SER A 662 2.23 6.18 7.36
CA SER A 662 2.48 5.69 5.99
C SER A 662 2.42 6.84 4.96
N GLY A 663 1.64 7.87 5.24
CA GLY A 663 1.56 9.10 4.45
C GLY A 663 2.88 9.82 4.21
N ASN A 664 3.88 9.61 5.08
CA ASN A 664 5.23 10.16 4.88
C ASN A 664 5.91 9.66 3.59
N SER A 665 5.40 8.57 3.00
CA SER A 665 5.91 8.00 1.73
C SER A 665 5.22 8.56 0.48
N LEU A 666 4.20 9.41 0.62
CA LEU A 666 3.36 9.79 -0.53
C LEU A 666 4.06 10.61 -1.60
N SER A 667 5.12 11.35 -1.29
CA SER A 667 5.95 11.97 -2.33
C SER A 667 6.58 10.94 -3.28
N ILE A 668 6.88 9.74 -2.78
CA ILE A 668 7.41 8.65 -3.60
C ILE A 668 6.30 8.04 -4.47
N VAL A 669 5.06 8.02 -4.00
CA VAL A 669 3.90 7.69 -4.84
C VAL A 669 3.73 8.75 -5.94
N GLY A 670 3.87 10.04 -5.60
CA GLY A 670 3.86 11.15 -6.55
C GLY A 670 4.96 11.04 -7.61
N LEU A 671 6.15 10.55 -7.25
CA LEU A 671 7.22 10.24 -8.22
C LEU A 671 6.73 9.25 -9.28
N TYR A 672 6.07 8.15 -8.85
CA TYR A 672 5.52 7.18 -9.80
C TYR A 672 4.36 7.76 -10.61
N GLN A 673 3.38 8.34 -9.94
CA GLN A 673 2.14 8.76 -10.58
C GLN A 673 2.29 9.99 -11.46
N ALA A 674 2.98 11.01 -10.98
CA ALA A 674 3.03 12.30 -11.66
C ALA A 674 4.32 12.52 -12.46
N ILE A 675 5.49 12.11 -11.95
CA ILE A 675 6.76 12.35 -12.63
C ILE A 675 7.04 11.25 -13.66
N TYR A 676 6.99 9.97 -13.25
CA TYR A 676 7.12 8.85 -14.18
C TYR A 676 5.84 8.59 -14.99
N GLY A 677 4.72 9.16 -14.58
CA GLY A 677 3.46 9.08 -15.29
C GLY A 677 2.77 7.72 -15.26
N VAL A 678 3.04 6.91 -14.25
CA VAL A 678 2.46 5.57 -14.09
C VAL A 678 1.02 5.68 -13.56
N ASN A 679 0.05 5.51 -14.43
CA ASN A 679 -1.37 5.64 -14.11
C ASN A 679 -2.14 4.39 -14.58
N PRO A 680 -2.25 3.33 -13.77
CA PRO A 680 -3.16 2.23 -14.04
C PRO A 680 -4.60 2.74 -14.15
N LEU A 681 -5.29 2.34 -15.22
CA LEU A 681 -6.72 2.59 -15.41
C LEU A 681 -7.41 1.25 -15.69
N TYR A 682 -8.70 1.18 -15.46
CA TYR A 682 -9.48 -0.08 -15.51
C TYR A 682 -9.24 -0.96 -16.74
N ASN A 683 -8.97 -0.37 -17.91
CA ASN A 683 -8.79 -1.08 -19.19
C ASN A 683 -7.36 -1.01 -19.74
N ARG A 684 -6.47 -0.24 -19.12
CA ARG A 684 -5.12 -0.02 -19.63
C ARG A 684 -4.12 0.44 -18.57
N PHE A 685 -2.85 0.29 -18.86
CA PHE A 685 -1.76 1.01 -18.22
C PHE A 685 -1.57 2.33 -18.98
N TYR A 686 -1.94 3.46 -18.38
CA TYR A 686 -1.76 4.78 -18.97
C TYR A 686 -0.42 5.37 -18.52
N LEU A 687 0.37 5.86 -19.46
CA LEU A 687 1.67 6.45 -19.22
C LEU A 687 1.65 7.92 -19.66
N ASP A 688 1.89 8.83 -18.71
CA ASP A 688 1.89 10.30 -18.91
C ASP A 688 3.07 10.95 -18.17
N PRO A 689 4.32 10.79 -18.65
CA PRO A 689 5.52 11.21 -17.94
C PRO A 689 5.74 12.73 -18.01
N HIS A 690 6.25 13.25 -16.88
CA HIS A 690 6.76 14.62 -16.76
C HIS A 690 8.21 14.57 -16.26
N ILE A 691 9.08 13.86 -16.98
CA ILE A 691 10.47 13.67 -16.59
C ILE A 691 11.34 14.89 -16.89
N THR A 692 12.40 15.00 -16.10
CA THR A 692 13.48 15.99 -16.32
C THR A 692 14.69 15.29 -16.97
N PRO A 693 15.62 16.04 -17.59
CA PRO A 693 16.81 15.43 -18.21
C PRO A 693 17.62 14.54 -17.26
N GLU A 694 17.65 14.82 -15.98
CA GLU A 694 18.36 14.00 -14.99
C GLU A 694 17.71 12.61 -14.77
N LEU A 695 16.45 12.43 -15.15
CA LEU A 695 15.71 11.16 -15.03
C LEU A 695 15.76 10.33 -16.32
N GLU A 696 16.43 10.83 -17.37
CA GLU A 696 16.60 10.12 -18.63
C GLU A 696 17.28 8.76 -18.46
N GLY A 697 16.79 7.73 -19.16
CA GLY A 697 17.27 6.35 -19.04
C GLY A 697 16.73 5.61 -17.81
N THR A 698 15.66 6.13 -17.21
CA THR A 698 14.88 5.38 -16.21
C THR A 698 14.20 4.16 -16.85
N ALA A 699 14.34 2.98 -16.23
CA ALA A 699 13.76 1.72 -16.67
C ALA A 699 13.05 1.03 -15.51
N LEU A 700 11.76 1.33 -15.35
CA LEU A 700 10.95 0.80 -14.25
C LEU A 700 10.55 -0.65 -14.49
N LYS A 701 10.50 -1.44 -13.43
CA LYS A 701 9.77 -2.70 -13.37
C LYS A 701 8.48 -2.46 -12.60
N TYR A 702 7.32 -2.71 -13.22
CA TYR A 702 6.02 -2.47 -12.61
C TYR A 702 5.07 -3.65 -12.82
N ASN A 703 4.43 -4.12 -11.75
CA ASN A 703 3.41 -5.16 -11.85
C ASN A 703 2.07 -4.50 -12.20
N PHE A 704 1.54 -4.88 -13.34
CA PHE A 704 0.22 -4.46 -13.76
C PHE A 704 -0.68 -5.68 -13.86
N ARG A 705 -1.45 -5.92 -12.79
CA ARG A 705 -2.32 -7.10 -12.63
C ARG A 705 -1.50 -8.41 -12.67
N ASP A 706 -1.73 -9.25 -13.68
CA ASP A 706 -1.01 -10.52 -13.91
C ASP A 706 0.25 -10.37 -14.76
N GLN A 707 0.60 -9.14 -15.17
CA GLN A 707 1.74 -8.87 -16.06
C GLN A 707 2.83 -8.08 -15.34
N ARG A 708 4.08 -8.42 -15.62
CA ARG A 708 5.24 -7.61 -15.26
C ARG A 708 5.64 -6.74 -16.45
N LEU A 709 5.48 -5.44 -16.29
CA LEU A 709 5.84 -4.45 -17.30
C LEU A 709 7.25 -3.90 -17.07
N THR A 710 7.91 -3.54 -18.16
CA THR A 710 9.07 -2.64 -18.15
C THR A 710 8.65 -1.33 -18.80
N VAL A 711 8.90 -0.22 -18.10
CA VAL A 711 8.61 1.14 -18.56
C VAL A 711 9.94 1.87 -18.72
N ASN A 712 10.30 2.24 -19.96
CA ASN A 712 11.51 3.01 -20.23
C ASN A 712 11.13 4.45 -20.53
N LEU A 713 11.83 5.38 -19.90
CA LEU A 713 11.59 6.81 -19.99
C LEU A 713 12.87 7.51 -20.45
N ASP A 714 12.84 8.03 -21.67
CA ASP A 714 13.88 8.86 -22.26
C ASP A 714 13.25 10.23 -22.61
N ASN A 715 14.05 11.29 -22.79
CA ASN A 715 13.55 12.64 -23.01
C ASN A 715 12.55 12.75 -24.19
N ASP A 716 12.79 12.00 -25.27
CA ASP A 716 12.01 12.06 -26.49
C ASP A 716 11.23 10.78 -26.80
N SER A 717 11.23 9.81 -25.90
CA SER A 717 10.64 8.49 -26.17
C SER A 717 10.26 7.74 -24.91
N TYR A 718 9.02 7.28 -24.85
CA TYR A 718 8.48 6.47 -23.76
C TYR A 718 8.10 5.10 -24.28
N ALA A 719 8.45 4.05 -23.53
CA ALA A 719 8.10 2.71 -23.92
C ALA A 719 7.51 1.89 -22.76
N VAL A 720 6.46 1.12 -23.07
CA VAL A 720 5.90 0.10 -22.19
C VAL A 720 6.02 -1.26 -22.86
N SER A 721 6.52 -2.25 -22.13
CA SER A 721 6.65 -3.61 -22.66
C SER A 721 6.35 -4.66 -21.61
N ASN A 722 5.85 -5.81 -22.08
CA ASN A 722 5.85 -7.08 -21.36
C ASN A 722 6.75 -8.08 -22.11
N GLN A 723 6.62 -9.38 -21.83
CA GLN A 723 7.43 -10.43 -22.50
C GLN A 723 7.18 -10.54 -24.01
N GLN A 724 6.00 -10.12 -24.49
CA GLN A 724 5.56 -10.37 -25.86
C GLN A 724 5.41 -9.06 -26.66
N PHE A 725 4.94 -7.99 -26.03
CA PHE A 725 4.57 -6.76 -26.73
C PHE A 725 5.33 -5.56 -26.19
N LYS A 726 5.66 -4.63 -27.11
CA LYS A 726 6.25 -3.33 -26.77
C LYS A 726 5.58 -2.23 -27.58
N VAL A 727 5.21 -1.15 -26.88
CA VAL A 727 4.75 0.11 -27.51
C VAL A 727 5.74 1.20 -27.18
N ILE A 728 6.11 1.99 -28.18
CA ILE A 728 6.99 3.15 -28.07
C ILE A 728 6.23 4.35 -28.62
N CYS A 729 6.29 5.48 -27.90
CA CYS A 729 5.65 6.74 -28.33
C CYS A 729 6.43 7.92 -27.75
N ASN A 730 6.35 9.09 -28.39
CA ASN A 730 6.95 10.35 -27.89
C ASN A 730 5.95 11.24 -27.14
N LYS A 731 4.77 10.73 -26.85
CA LYS A 731 3.70 11.41 -26.13
C LYS A 731 3.08 10.43 -25.14
N SER A 732 2.23 10.94 -24.26
CA SER A 732 1.40 10.11 -23.38
C SER A 732 0.54 9.12 -24.17
N PHE A 733 0.41 7.90 -23.68
CA PHE A 733 -0.36 6.83 -24.31
C PHE A 733 -0.80 5.75 -23.31
N GLY A 734 -1.78 4.94 -23.72
CA GLY A 734 -2.17 3.74 -22.97
C GLY A 734 -1.69 2.46 -23.64
N PHE A 735 -1.39 1.47 -22.80
CA PHE A 735 -0.98 0.13 -23.18
C PHE A 735 -1.88 -0.89 -22.49
N ASN A 736 -2.36 -1.87 -23.25
CA ASN A 736 -2.90 -3.10 -22.70
C ASN A 736 -2.52 -4.29 -23.57
N ALA A 737 -2.31 -5.45 -22.95
CA ALA A 737 -1.96 -6.65 -23.68
C ALA A 737 -2.64 -7.87 -23.06
N THR A 738 -3.08 -8.76 -23.92
CA THR A 738 -3.49 -10.12 -23.59
C THR A 738 -2.52 -11.10 -24.24
N LYS A 739 -2.75 -12.41 -24.11
CA LYS A 739 -1.88 -13.43 -24.71
C LYS A 739 -1.68 -13.23 -26.23
N ASN A 740 -2.71 -12.76 -26.96
CA ASN A 740 -2.69 -12.70 -28.41
C ASN A 740 -3.10 -11.31 -28.96
N GLN A 741 -3.19 -10.30 -28.14
CA GLN A 741 -3.62 -8.98 -28.59
C GLN A 741 -2.85 -7.88 -27.88
N LEU A 742 -2.33 -6.94 -28.67
CA LEU A 742 -1.78 -5.67 -28.21
C LEU A 742 -2.80 -4.57 -28.46
N SER A 743 -3.02 -3.71 -27.47
CA SER A 743 -3.86 -2.51 -27.59
C SER A 743 -3.05 -1.26 -27.26
N TYR A 744 -3.10 -0.30 -28.18
CA TYR A 744 -2.58 1.06 -28.03
C TYR A 744 -3.75 2.05 -27.90
N PHE A 745 -3.63 2.98 -26.96
CA PHE A 745 -4.59 4.06 -26.74
C PHE A 745 -3.87 5.39 -26.95
N ASN A 746 -4.41 6.24 -27.82
CA ASN A 746 -3.80 7.54 -28.12
C ASN A 746 -4.12 8.54 -27.00
N GLY A 747 -3.08 9.02 -26.32
CA GLY A 747 -3.24 9.93 -25.18
C GLY A 747 -4.09 9.33 -24.07
N SER A 748 -4.93 10.15 -23.46
CA SER A 748 -5.83 9.77 -22.37
C SER A 748 -7.13 9.07 -22.82
N ASN A 749 -7.28 8.75 -24.10
CA ASN A 749 -8.51 8.18 -24.64
C ASN A 749 -8.86 6.85 -23.95
N PRO A 750 -10.10 6.64 -23.48
CA PRO A 750 -10.53 5.39 -22.84
C PRO A 750 -10.77 4.24 -23.82
N VAL A 751 -10.87 4.53 -25.13
CA VAL A 751 -11.07 3.52 -26.18
C VAL A 751 -9.74 3.23 -26.88
N ALA A 752 -9.43 1.95 -27.07
CA ALA A 752 -8.22 1.56 -27.79
C ALA A 752 -8.25 2.09 -29.23
N SER A 753 -7.24 2.86 -29.60
CA SER A 753 -7.11 3.46 -30.93
C SER A 753 -6.61 2.44 -31.97
N LEU A 754 -5.75 1.51 -31.54
CA LEU A 754 -5.25 0.42 -32.36
C LEU A 754 -5.25 -0.87 -31.53
N GLN A 755 -5.82 -1.94 -32.12
CA GLN A 755 -5.70 -3.30 -31.59
C GLN A 755 -5.06 -4.20 -32.64
N ILE A 756 -4.02 -4.92 -32.27
CA ILE A 756 -3.32 -5.86 -33.16
C ILE A 756 -3.44 -7.27 -32.56
N THR A 757 -4.06 -8.15 -33.31
CA THR A 757 -4.16 -9.58 -32.95
C THR A 757 -3.03 -10.36 -33.59
N THR A 758 -2.19 -10.99 -32.78
CA THR A 758 -1.04 -11.81 -33.18
C THR A 758 -0.62 -12.73 -32.07
N ASP A 759 -0.09 -13.89 -32.43
CA ASP A 759 0.51 -14.87 -31.51
C ASP A 759 2.05 -14.68 -31.38
N LYS A 760 2.63 -13.69 -32.05
CA LYS A 760 4.08 -13.44 -32.10
C LYS A 760 4.46 -12.16 -31.35
N PRO A 761 5.68 -12.12 -30.78
CA PRO A 761 6.23 -10.89 -30.22
C PRO A 761 6.24 -9.76 -31.24
N LEU A 762 5.74 -8.61 -30.81
CA LEU A 762 5.60 -7.43 -31.69
C LEU A 762 6.00 -6.16 -30.92
N THR A 763 6.80 -5.32 -31.57
CA THR A 763 7.08 -3.96 -31.15
C THR A 763 6.41 -3.00 -32.13
N ILE A 764 5.69 -1.99 -31.61
CA ILE A 764 5.21 -0.87 -32.41
C ILE A 764 5.80 0.44 -31.88
N SER A 765 6.21 1.32 -32.79
CA SER A 765 6.65 2.69 -32.50
C SER A 765 5.71 3.66 -33.20
N VAL A 766 4.86 4.35 -32.44
CA VAL A 766 3.85 5.25 -32.96
C VAL A 766 4.45 6.65 -33.10
N SER A 767 4.48 7.15 -34.33
CA SER A 767 5.04 8.47 -34.64
C SER A 767 3.97 9.55 -34.82
N GLN A 768 2.78 9.16 -35.29
CA GLN A 768 1.67 10.09 -35.48
C GLN A 768 0.34 9.39 -35.28
N TRP A 769 -0.59 10.08 -34.61
CA TRP A 769 -1.96 9.60 -34.46
C TRP A 769 -2.97 10.76 -34.46
N SER A 770 -3.88 10.74 -35.45
CA SER A 770 -5.04 11.61 -35.54
C SER A 770 -6.15 10.88 -36.30
N ASN A 771 -7.36 11.43 -36.35
CA ASN A 771 -8.47 10.83 -37.11
C ASN A 771 -8.32 10.95 -38.65
N VAL A 772 -7.28 11.63 -39.15
CA VAL A 772 -6.98 11.79 -40.58
C VAL A 772 -5.68 11.10 -41.01
N LYS A 773 -4.74 10.89 -40.10
CA LYS A 773 -3.46 10.24 -40.39
C LYS A 773 -2.91 9.52 -39.18
N MET A 774 -2.58 8.24 -39.35
CA MET A 774 -1.92 7.38 -38.39
C MET A 774 -0.65 6.79 -38.99
N GLU A 775 0.45 6.85 -38.26
CA GLU A 775 1.73 6.25 -38.67
C GLU A 775 2.39 5.55 -37.51
N TRP A 776 2.82 4.31 -37.74
CA TRP A 776 3.64 3.56 -36.82
C TRP A 776 4.62 2.67 -37.57
N GLN A 777 5.74 2.38 -36.92
CA GLN A 777 6.65 1.33 -37.33
C GLN A 777 6.37 0.08 -36.52
N GLN A 778 6.32 -1.06 -37.16
CA GLN A 778 6.18 -2.35 -36.49
C GLN A 778 7.39 -3.23 -36.76
N THR A 779 7.84 -3.95 -35.71
CA THR A 779 8.98 -4.85 -35.78
C THR A 779 8.60 -6.19 -35.16
N ALA A 780 8.81 -7.26 -35.91
CA ALA A 780 8.61 -8.63 -35.43
C ALA A 780 9.95 -9.37 -35.37
N THR A 781 10.14 -10.20 -34.35
CA THR A 781 11.37 -10.98 -34.18
C THR A 781 11.57 -12.05 -35.27
N LYS A 782 10.48 -12.48 -35.90
CA LYS A 782 10.44 -13.43 -37.02
C LYS A 782 9.25 -13.11 -37.94
N PRO A 783 9.34 -13.39 -39.26
CA PRO A 783 8.20 -13.29 -40.14
C PRO A 783 6.99 -14.06 -39.60
N SER A 784 5.81 -13.51 -39.70
CA SER A 784 4.59 -14.20 -39.25
C SER A 784 4.12 -15.20 -40.31
N ALA A 785 3.87 -16.46 -39.92
CA ALA A 785 3.27 -17.44 -40.79
C ALA A 785 1.80 -17.11 -41.12
N LYS A 786 1.12 -16.42 -40.20
CA LYS A 786 -0.28 -15.97 -40.32
C LYS A 786 -0.33 -14.48 -40.50
N ALA A 787 -1.37 -13.99 -41.13
CA ALA A 787 -1.64 -12.56 -41.19
C ALA A 787 -2.05 -12.04 -39.79
N LEU A 788 -1.59 -10.83 -39.45
CA LEU A 788 -2.03 -10.09 -38.29
C LEU A 788 -3.35 -9.39 -38.63
N THR A 789 -4.22 -9.26 -37.65
CA THR A 789 -5.44 -8.45 -37.76
C THR A 789 -5.26 -7.14 -37.01
N TYR A 790 -5.57 -6.05 -37.67
CA TYR A 790 -5.52 -4.68 -37.11
C TYR A 790 -6.93 -4.12 -37.09
N LEU A 791 -7.37 -3.66 -35.93
CA LEU A 791 -8.61 -2.91 -35.74
C LEU A 791 -8.21 -1.49 -35.31
N ILE A 792 -8.49 -0.52 -36.17
CA ILE A 792 -8.23 0.89 -35.95
C ILE A 792 -9.57 1.59 -35.69
N LYS A 793 -9.64 2.36 -34.64
CA LYS A 793 -10.88 2.96 -34.15
C LYS A 793 -10.82 4.48 -34.11
N GLN A 794 -11.99 5.10 -33.95
CA GLN A 794 -12.15 6.55 -33.77
C GLN A 794 -11.70 7.37 -34.97
N LEU A 795 -11.90 6.82 -36.14
CA LEU A 795 -11.74 7.52 -37.41
C LEU A 795 -13.00 8.34 -37.77
N LYS A 796 -12.96 9.08 -38.84
CA LYS A 796 -14.18 9.70 -39.40
C LYS A 796 -15.13 8.60 -39.89
N PRO A 797 -16.39 8.56 -39.44
CA PRO A 797 -17.39 7.57 -39.91
C PRO A 797 -17.62 7.64 -41.42
N ASN A 798 -17.84 6.48 -42.03
CA ASN A 798 -18.17 6.34 -43.42
C ASN A 798 -17.17 6.97 -44.41
N ALA A 799 -15.91 7.15 -44.02
CA ALA A 799 -14.87 7.83 -44.74
C ALA A 799 -13.88 6.83 -45.42
N ASN A 800 -13.30 7.25 -46.54
CA ASN A 800 -12.29 6.43 -47.22
C ASN A 800 -10.88 6.66 -46.66
N TYR A 801 -10.13 5.60 -46.49
CA TYR A 801 -8.74 5.63 -46.04
C TYR A 801 -7.85 4.80 -46.97
N ILE A 802 -6.60 5.24 -47.12
CA ILE A 802 -5.56 4.53 -47.88
C ILE A 802 -4.59 3.92 -46.89
N VAL A 803 -4.45 2.63 -46.95
CA VAL A 803 -3.44 1.87 -46.18
C VAL A 803 -2.17 1.77 -47.02
N SER A 804 -1.06 2.22 -46.47
CA SER A 804 0.24 2.15 -47.13
C SER A 804 1.24 1.38 -46.23
N ILE A 805 2.10 0.57 -46.86
CA ILE A 805 3.19 -0.18 -46.23
C ILE A 805 4.51 0.24 -46.88
N ASN A 806 5.46 0.72 -46.06
CA ASN A 806 6.73 1.26 -46.56
C ASN A 806 6.56 2.33 -47.66
N GLY A 807 5.55 3.18 -47.52
CA GLY A 807 5.23 4.26 -48.46
C GLY A 807 4.46 3.83 -49.71
N LYS A 808 4.19 2.55 -49.95
CA LYS A 808 3.38 2.05 -51.04
C LYS A 808 1.95 1.81 -50.62
N ALA A 809 0.98 2.40 -51.32
CA ALA A 809 -0.46 2.16 -51.12
C ALA A 809 -0.76 0.67 -51.44
N VAL A 810 -1.31 -0.07 -50.49
CA VAL A 810 -1.65 -1.46 -50.63
C VAL A 810 -3.13 -1.77 -50.63
N GLN A 811 -3.93 -0.92 -49.97
CA GLN A 811 -5.37 -1.12 -49.87
C GLN A 811 -6.11 0.21 -49.66
N LYS A 812 -7.32 0.29 -50.23
CA LYS A 812 -8.29 1.34 -49.92
C LYS A 812 -9.42 0.73 -49.07
N VAL A 813 -9.73 1.34 -47.96
CA VAL A 813 -10.73 0.83 -47.01
C VAL A 813 -11.69 1.94 -46.61
N LYS A 814 -12.94 1.60 -46.33
CA LYS A 814 -13.94 2.54 -45.83
C LYS A 814 -14.21 2.22 -44.35
N SER A 815 -14.22 3.24 -43.49
CA SER A 815 -14.64 3.10 -42.10
C SER A 815 -16.15 2.82 -42.01
N ASP A 816 -16.55 2.11 -40.98
CA ASP A 816 -17.95 1.87 -40.67
C ASP A 816 -18.64 3.12 -40.07
N ASP A 817 -19.89 2.97 -39.66
CA ASP A 817 -20.70 4.02 -39.01
C ASP A 817 -20.16 4.48 -37.64
N LYS A 818 -19.31 3.66 -36.99
CA LYS A 818 -18.61 3.98 -35.74
C LYS A 818 -17.22 4.58 -35.95
N GLY A 819 -16.75 4.63 -37.19
CA GLY A 819 -15.40 5.08 -37.52
C GLY A 819 -14.34 4.02 -37.32
N ASP A 820 -14.67 2.73 -37.39
CA ASP A 820 -13.73 1.64 -37.24
C ASP A 820 -13.35 1.06 -38.62
N ILE A 821 -12.08 0.64 -38.78
CA ILE A 821 -11.60 -0.17 -39.92
C ILE A 821 -10.88 -1.42 -39.42
N SER A 822 -11.07 -2.52 -40.14
CA SER A 822 -10.34 -3.76 -39.93
C SER A 822 -9.54 -4.11 -41.18
N ILE A 823 -8.24 -4.40 -40.97
CA ILE A 823 -7.34 -4.84 -42.03
C ILE A 823 -6.55 -6.07 -41.60
N THR A 824 -6.12 -6.88 -42.56
CA THR A 824 -5.21 -8.00 -42.33
C THR A 824 -3.94 -7.81 -43.12
N HIS A 825 -2.79 -8.06 -42.51
CA HIS A 825 -1.50 -8.00 -43.18
C HIS A 825 -0.51 -9.03 -42.62
N ARG A 826 0.31 -9.60 -43.46
CA ARG A 826 1.39 -10.53 -43.10
C ARG A 826 2.70 -9.74 -43.09
N ILE A 827 3.35 -9.66 -41.92
CA ILE A 827 4.68 -9.07 -41.84
C ILE A 827 5.66 -9.91 -42.64
N SER A 828 6.28 -9.30 -43.64
CA SER A 828 7.23 -9.95 -44.57
C SER A 828 8.69 -9.76 -44.14
N GLY A 829 9.00 -8.76 -43.35
CA GLY A 829 10.38 -8.40 -42.97
C GLY A 829 10.52 -8.14 -41.48
N ALA A 830 11.74 -7.83 -41.07
CA ALA A 830 12.04 -7.52 -39.68
C ALA A 830 11.38 -6.21 -39.21
N SER A 831 11.15 -5.25 -40.10
CA SER A 831 10.54 -3.94 -39.80
C SER A 831 9.76 -3.42 -40.99
N GLU A 832 8.58 -2.86 -40.74
CA GLU A 832 7.67 -2.26 -41.74
C GLU A 832 7.07 -0.97 -41.18
N LYS A 833 6.99 0.07 -42.02
CA LYS A 833 6.26 1.30 -41.70
C LYS A 833 4.84 1.17 -42.19
N MET A 834 3.87 1.26 -41.27
CA MET A 834 2.43 1.32 -41.56
C MET A 834 1.97 2.77 -41.58
N SER A 835 1.18 3.14 -42.57
CA SER A 835 0.54 4.43 -42.59
C SER A 835 -0.92 4.30 -43.09
N ILE A 836 -1.81 4.97 -42.40
CA ILE A 836 -3.23 5.05 -42.80
C ILE A 836 -3.58 6.53 -42.92
N GLY A 837 -3.91 6.94 -44.10
CA GLY A 837 -4.23 8.32 -44.44
C GLY A 837 -5.66 8.47 -44.96
N TYR A 838 -6.29 9.60 -44.66
CA TYR A 838 -7.58 9.97 -45.23
C TYR A 838 -7.45 10.07 -46.74
N GLY A 839 -8.29 9.34 -47.46
CA GLY A 839 -8.33 9.35 -48.92
C GLY A 839 -9.43 10.28 -49.41
N ASN A 840 -9.08 11.26 -50.20
CA ASN A 840 -10.05 12.11 -50.88
C ASN A 840 -10.87 11.31 -51.89
#